data_3f2bb1501f89db5480fce7e35fc3c51d
#
_entry.id   3f2bb1501f89db5480fce7e35fc3c51d
#
_cell.length_a   1.000
_cell.length_b   1.000
_cell.length_c   1.000
_cell.angle_alpha   90.00
_cell.angle_beta   90.00
_cell.angle_gamma   90.00
#
_symmetry.space_group_name_H-M   'P 1'
#
loop_
_entity.id
_entity.type
_entity.pdbx_description
1 polymer ?
#
loop_
_entity_poly.entity_id
_entity_poly.type
_entity_poly.pdbx_seq_one_letter_code
_entity_poly.pdbx_strand_id
1 'polypeptide(L)'
;MRIYIWIKILSLLFVSCNSIINTAYDDTTARYNAYFLANESIEEIENELLESTIENYDSIINLTYQIDTNKISGINEKEEDIIKKLSILIQRHPGSKYVFPSYSLIGKARLLALDLNQSITTLKYVNSKSDSDLAKQMSLIFLMRAYTEKGDYNAAIEVLNFLKKTTIDKDLLVEYHLTAHYLFKKLNRTDDILSELYSLEKIVKKRRLLNRVYFAIGQIHLFNNDYESAKIFLKKCLSNNPSFEMEFNARIFYARTLINDNESDIDKYYLKLIKDKKNIEKLDRIFFEIGLMYESKKKFLDAIENFSTSVDKNNNNNNLLFYAYKKTADIYYDQINNYQLAKLYYDSALTNINREFKGYNKLKEKSDVLTDLVNNLGIIETNDSLIYLTSLPEDVLNNILDKSIKIASQNKKKENSRAFQQNFLPSESKVILGNKSEGDWYFDNESLLSIGKNDFQRIWGNRELKDNWRLISKISFNSNLDIDESRTVNEENIKNKSEDTDDENTVAKLKSSLPFDQSQKDILNKETEKAYYEVGKLYIQKLNEKEKGIENYNRFIERFSKSEYLAEIYYQLYLISNEAEKYKNLILSNYSDTDYYKLIINPNYQVDEFQELNLLKKIYNNLYENLRVGNNKKVIRSVDSLSLKYIDNSFFENIQLLKSIATGKEAGNFSLQYQLKKFLKYSLEESPVNYAKTLLNSAKEVHEKFIFSGLPVFTKNNDSVFYFFIYIDPQFKENLV
;
A
#
# COMPACT_ATOMS: atom_id res chain seq x y z
N MET A 1 -59.97 -38.53 60.26
CA MET A 1 -59.86 -38.43 58.78
C MET A 1 -59.48 -37.04 58.32
N ARG A 2 -60.05 -35.94 58.80
CA ARG A 2 -59.69 -34.52 58.36
C ARG A 2 -58.25 -34.12 58.69
N ILE A 3 -57.69 -34.53 59.84
CA ILE A 3 -56.30 -34.15 60.21
C ILE A 3 -55.27 -34.88 59.30
N TYR A 4 -55.54 -36.13 58.88
CA TYR A 4 -54.67 -36.81 57.93
C TYR A 4 -54.62 -36.21 56.53
N ILE A 5 -55.73 -35.58 56.10
CA ILE A 5 -55.83 -34.89 54.85
C ILE A 5 -55.00 -33.59 54.90
N TRP A 6 -55.06 -32.84 56.00
CA TRP A 6 -54.28 -31.64 56.22
C TRP A 6 -52.77 -31.91 56.34
N ILE A 7 -52.38 -33.03 56.97
CA ILE A 7 -50.97 -33.47 57.04
C ILE A 7 -50.44 -33.83 55.63
N LYS A 8 -51.25 -34.54 54.82
CA LYS A 8 -50.89 -34.88 53.46
C LYS A 8 -50.79 -33.62 52.53
N ILE A 9 -51.72 -32.65 52.70
CA ILE A 9 -51.66 -31.39 51.97
C ILE A 9 -50.47 -30.60 52.45
N LEU A 10 -50.17 -30.55 53.72
CA LEU A 10 -49.01 -29.86 54.28
C LEU A 10 -47.67 -30.50 53.80
N SER A 11 -47.62 -31.87 53.76
CA SER A 11 -46.43 -32.56 53.22
C SER A 11 -46.23 -32.35 51.71
N LEU A 12 -47.33 -32.25 50.92
CA LEU A 12 -47.28 -31.91 49.51
C LEU A 12 -46.79 -30.48 49.28
N LEU A 13 -47.16 -29.52 50.14
CA LEU A 13 -46.66 -28.13 50.10
C LEU A 13 -45.17 -28.06 50.44
N PHE A 14 -44.66 -28.85 51.38
CA PHE A 14 -43.22 -28.87 51.69
C PHE A 14 -42.37 -29.54 50.64
N VAL A 15 -42.88 -30.52 49.88
CA VAL A 15 -42.16 -31.11 48.72
C VAL A 15 -42.13 -30.16 47.55
N SER A 16 -43.22 -29.40 47.34
CA SER A 16 -43.23 -28.36 46.29
C SER A 16 -42.32 -27.14 46.59
N CYS A 17 -42.24 -26.74 47.88
CA CYS A 17 -41.34 -25.65 48.29
C CYS A 17 -39.84 -25.99 48.15
N ASN A 18 -39.45 -27.26 48.41
CA ASN A 18 -38.05 -27.67 48.28
C ASN A 18 -37.53 -27.55 46.84
N SER A 19 -38.33 -27.85 45.81
CA SER A 19 -37.86 -27.73 44.41
C SER A 19 -37.68 -26.25 44.00
N ILE A 20 -38.60 -25.36 44.43
CA ILE A 20 -38.51 -23.91 44.11
C ILE A 20 -37.33 -23.25 44.85
N ILE A 21 -37.13 -23.60 46.12
CA ILE A 21 -35.99 -23.06 46.91
C ILE A 21 -34.66 -23.55 46.33
N ASN A 22 -34.55 -24.83 45.95
CA ASN A 22 -33.34 -25.35 45.30
C ASN A 22 -33.07 -24.69 43.96
N THR A 23 -34.07 -24.48 43.11
CA THR A 23 -33.89 -23.77 41.83
C THR A 23 -33.48 -22.30 42.05
N ALA A 24 -34.10 -21.60 43.02
CA ALA A 24 -33.69 -20.25 43.37
C ALA A 24 -32.28 -20.15 43.94
N TYR A 25 -31.86 -21.13 44.73
CA TYR A 25 -30.49 -21.24 45.23
C TYR A 25 -29.52 -21.51 44.11
N ASP A 26 -29.81 -22.46 43.23
CA ASP A 26 -29.00 -22.78 42.07
C ASP A 26 -28.86 -21.59 41.13
N ASP A 27 -29.93 -20.86 40.82
CA ASP A 27 -29.91 -19.67 39.99
C ASP A 27 -29.06 -18.58 40.62
N THR A 28 -29.21 -18.34 41.92
CA THR A 28 -28.45 -17.27 42.62
C THR A 28 -26.98 -17.62 42.66
N THR A 29 -26.62 -18.84 43.02
CA THR A 29 -25.25 -19.31 43.12
C THR A 29 -24.57 -19.35 41.76
N ALA A 30 -25.25 -19.85 40.73
CA ALA A 30 -24.76 -19.85 39.36
C ALA A 30 -24.51 -18.44 38.85
N ARG A 31 -25.43 -17.50 39.11
CA ARG A 31 -25.34 -16.11 38.64
C ARG A 31 -24.12 -15.39 39.21
N TYR A 32 -23.99 -15.36 40.53
CA TYR A 32 -23.03 -14.45 41.18
C TYR A 32 -21.62 -15.03 41.33
N ASN A 33 -21.44 -16.35 41.33
CA ASN A 33 -20.13 -16.95 41.56
C ASN A 33 -19.36 -17.27 40.24
N ALA A 34 -20.02 -17.79 39.23
CA ALA A 34 -19.31 -18.23 38.04
C ALA A 34 -19.76 -17.48 36.76
N TYR A 35 -21.08 -17.33 36.55
CA TYR A 35 -21.58 -16.66 35.34
C TYR A 35 -21.16 -15.20 35.27
N PHE A 36 -21.36 -14.46 36.38
CA PHE A 36 -20.96 -13.03 36.45
C PHE A 36 -19.46 -12.86 36.26
N LEU A 37 -18.64 -13.65 37.00
CA LEU A 37 -17.17 -13.54 36.90
C LEU A 37 -16.66 -13.90 35.48
N ALA A 38 -17.25 -14.91 34.85
CA ALA A 38 -16.89 -15.28 33.49
C ALA A 38 -17.27 -14.19 32.48
N ASN A 39 -18.44 -13.58 32.64
CA ASN A 39 -18.86 -12.48 31.80
C ASN A 39 -17.96 -11.24 31.97
N GLU A 40 -17.56 -10.92 33.22
CA GLU A 40 -16.64 -9.84 33.53
C GLU A 40 -15.26 -10.11 32.91
N SER A 41 -14.75 -11.35 32.99
CA SER A 41 -13.48 -11.72 32.33
C SER A 41 -13.57 -11.60 30.79
N ILE A 42 -14.70 -11.91 30.19
CA ILE A 42 -14.94 -11.72 28.75
C ILE A 42 -14.94 -10.22 28.40
N GLU A 43 -15.66 -9.39 29.17
CA GLU A 43 -15.69 -7.93 28.97
C GLU A 43 -14.29 -7.32 29.14
N GLU A 44 -13.48 -7.83 30.06
CA GLU A 44 -12.08 -7.41 30.23
C GLU A 44 -11.25 -7.70 28.97
N ILE A 45 -11.33 -8.92 28.42
CA ILE A 45 -10.64 -9.28 27.15
C ILE A 45 -11.09 -8.38 26.03
N GLU A 46 -12.39 -8.14 25.87
CA GLU A 46 -12.92 -7.25 24.82
C GLU A 46 -12.42 -5.81 24.94
N ASN A 47 -12.34 -5.29 26.18
CA ASN A 47 -11.82 -3.97 26.46
C ASN A 47 -10.30 -3.88 26.17
N GLU A 48 -9.52 -4.86 26.59
CA GLU A 48 -8.08 -4.95 26.28
C GLU A 48 -7.81 -4.95 24.76
N LEU A 49 -8.59 -5.75 24.02
CA LEU A 49 -8.50 -5.81 22.57
C LEU A 49 -8.88 -4.46 21.93
N LEU A 50 -9.93 -3.81 22.43
CA LEU A 50 -10.37 -2.50 21.92
C LEU A 50 -9.35 -1.39 22.24
N GLU A 51 -8.77 -1.39 23.42
CA GLU A 51 -7.78 -0.38 23.86
C GLU A 51 -6.43 -0.55 23.17
N SER A 52 -6.08 -1.78 22.84
CA SER A 52 -4.84 -2.08 22.12
C SER A 52 -4.91 -1.85 20.62
N THR A 53 -6.10 -1.59 20.08
CA THR A 53 -6.29 -1.34 18.64
C THR A 53 -5.88 0.09 18.31
N ILE A 54 -4.87 0.24 17.43
CA ILE A 54 -4.53 1.56 16.87
C ILE A 54 -5.61 1.93 15.86
N GLU A 55 -6.40 2.96 16.20
CA GLU A 55 -7.50 3.42 15.34
C GLU A 55 -6.97 4.17 14.12
N ASN A 56 -7.42 3.74 12.95
CA ASN A 56 -7.26 4.51 11.72
C ASN A 56 -8.49 5.40 11.50
N TYR A 57 -8.39 6.67 11.88
CA TYR A 57 -9.48 7.61 11.72
C TYR A 57 -9.75 8.04 10.26
N ASP A 58 -8.87 7.73 9.31
CA ASP A 58 -9.11 7.99 7.88
C ASP A 58 -9.96 6.91 7.19
N SER A 59 -10.33 5.87 7.92
CA SER A 59 -11.34 4.87 7.54
C SER A 59 -12.50 4.87 8.55
N ILE A 60 -13.64 4.28 8.18
CA ILE A 60 -14.75 4.11 9.13
C ILE A 60 -14.23 3.39 10.37
N ILE A 61 -14.30 4.05 11.54
CA ILE A 61 -13.75 3.48 12.78
C ILE A 61 -14.46 2.19 13.19
N ASN A 62 -13.78 1.37 13.98
CA ASN A 62 -14.37 0.16 14.54
C ASN A 62 -15.22 0.50 15.75
N LEU A 63 -16.41 -0.08 15.86
CA LEU A 63 -17.24 0.05 17.08
C LEU A 63 -16.92 -1.02 18.10
N THR A 64 -16.44 -2.17 17.65
CA THR A 64 -16.10 -3.34 18.45
C THR A 64 -14.61 -3.66 18.31
N TYR A 65 -14.13 -4.50 19.21
CA TYR A 65 -12.77 -5.04 19.19
C TYR A 65 -12.43 -5.74 17.87
N GLN A 66 -11.16 -5.75 17.53
CA GLN A 66 -10.55 -6.59 16.50
C GLN A 66 -9.71 -7.66 17.20
N ILE A 67 -9.82 -8.91 16.78
CA ILE A 67 -9.00 -9.98 17.36
C ILE A 67 -7.60 -9.91 16.73
N ASP A 68 -6.60 -9.65 17.56
CA ASP A 68 -5.20 -9.58 17.15
C ASP A 68 -4.54 -10.95 17.33
N THR A 69 -4.13 -11.57 16.23
CA THR A 69 -3.46 -12.88 16.24
C THR A 69 -2.19 -12.91 17.08
N ASN A 70 -1.52 -11.79 17.27
CA ASN A 70 -0.30 -11.71 18.09
C ASN A 70 -0.58 -11.75 19.60
N LYS A 71 -1.82 -11.56 20.02
CA LYS A 71 -2.23 -11.54 21.43
C LYS A 71 -2.97 -12.81 21.87
N ILE A 72 -3.17 -13.75 20.98
CA ILE A 72 -3.95 -14.95 21.22
C ILE A 72 -3.39 -15.77 22.41
N SER A 73 -2.09 -15.87 22.58
CA SER A 73 -1.49 -16.65 23.68
C SER A 73 -1.97 -16.21 25.07
N GLY A 74 -2.02 -14.88 25.32
CA GLY A 74 -2.55 -14.34 26.57
C GLY A 74 -4.07 -14.49 26.71
N ILE A 75 -4.80 -14.53 25.60
CA ILE A 75 -6.25 -14.76 25.60
C ILE A 75 -6.57 -16.24 25.89
N ASN A 76 -5.77 -17.17 25.38
CA ASN A 76 -5.96 -18.60 25.62
C ASN A 76 -5.93 -18.98 27.11
N GLU A 77 -5.04 -18.38 27.89
CA GLU A 77 -4.99 -18.61 29.33
C GLU A 77 -6.28 -18.13 30.03
N LYS A 78 -6.78 -16.95 29.65
CA LYS A 78 -8.05 -16.43 30.19
C LYS A 78 -9.24 -17.24 29.68
N GLU A 79 -9.25 -17.72 28.46
CA GLU A 79 -10.28 -18.60 27.90
C GLU A 79 -10.41 -19.90 28.69
N GLU A 80 -9.28 -20.56 28.94
CA GLU A 80 -9.28 -21.81 29.71
C GLU A 80 -9.88 -21.62 31.13
N ASP A 81 -9.56 -20.53 31.81
CA ASP A 81 -10.12 -20.19 33.13
C ASP A 81 -11.64 -19.92 33.04
N ILE A 82 -12.10 -19.17 32.02
CA ILE A 82 -13.52 -18.92 31.76
C ILE A 82 -14.25 -20.24 31.53
N ILE A 83 -13.74 -21.09 30.63
CA ILE A 83 -14.33 -22.38 30.34
C ILE A 83 -14.41 -23.26 31.58
N LYS A 84 -13.36 -23.29 32.36
CA LYS A 84 -13.33 -24.07 33.64
C LYS A 84 -14.38 -23.58 34.61
N LYS A 85 -14.49 -22.27 34.86
CA LYS A 85 -15.49 -21.66 35.74
C LYS A 85 -16.92 -22.00 35.29
N LEU A 86 -17.21 -21.82 33.99
CA LEU A 86 -18.54 -22.10 33.45
C LEU A 86 -18.87 -23.57 33.38
N SER A 87 -17.89 -24.45 33.12
CA SER A 87 -18.09 -25.91 33.15
C SER A 87 -18.43 -26.42 34.55
N ILE A 88 -17.79 -25.87 35.60
CA ILE A 88 -18.12 -26.18 37.01
C ILE A 88 -19.54 -25.72 37.32
N LEU A 89 -19.98 -24.54 36.85
CA LEU A 89 -21.36 -24.07 37.02
C LEU A 89 -22.36 -25.06 36.39
N ILE A 90 -22.15 -25.42 35.12
CA ILE A 90 -23.02 -26.34 34.38
C ILE A 90 -23.14 -27.70 35.10
N GLN A 91 -22.01 -28.21 35.62
CA GLN A 91 -21.98 -29.47 36.29
C GLN A 91 -22.67 -29.43 37.67
N ARG A 92 -22.48 -28.36 38.45
CA ARG A 92 -22.98 -28.23 39.80
C ARG A 92 -24.44 -27.78 39.89
N HIS A 93 -24.90 -27.02 38.89
CA HIS A 93 -26.23 -26.40 38.85
C HIS A 93 -26.98 -26.71 37.55
N PRO A 94 -27.21 -28.02 37.24
CA PRO A 94 -27.77 -28.43 35.93
C PRO A 94 -29.19 -27.95 35.69
N GLY A 95 -29.94 -27.62 36.76
CA GLY A 95 -31.30 -27.08 36.69
C GLY A 95 -31.39 -25.57 36.62
N SER A 96 -30.25 -24.83 36.66
CA SER A 96 -30.26 -23.38 36.60
C SER A 96 -30.53 -22.83 35.21
N LYS A 97 -31.28 -21.74 35.15
CA LYS A 97 -31.50 -21.00 33.89
C LYS A 97 -30.22 -20.42 33.28
N TYR A 98 -29.11 -20.39 34.02
CA TYR A 98 -27.81 -19.93 33.54
C TYR A 98 -26.99 -21.00 32.82
N VAL A 99 -27.44 -22.25 32.74
CA VAL A 99 -26.72 -23.33 32.05
C VAL A 99 -26.49 -23.02 30.57
N PHE A 100 -27.55 -22.76 29.82
CA PHE A 100 -27.41 -22.46 28.39
C PHE A 100 -26.74 -21.08 28.10
N PRO A 101 -27.03 -19.99 28.85
CA PRO A 101 -26.23 -18.77 28.76
C PRO A 101 -24.74 -19.02 29.02
N SER A 102 -24.38 -19.92 29.95
CA SER A 102 -22.98 -20.33 30.21
C SER A 102 -22.33 -21.00 29.01
N TYR A 103 -23.03 -21.92 28.33
CA TYR A 103 -22.53 -22.46 27.05
C TYR A 103 -22.36 -21.39 25.97
N SER A 104 -23.22 -20.37 25.92
CA SER A 104 -23.07 -19.26 24.99
C SER A 104 -21.80 -18.42 25.30
N LEU A 105 -21.51 -18.19 26.59
CA LEU A 105 -20.25 -17.52 27.00
C LEU A 105 -19.02 -18.38 26.71
N ILE A 106 -19.08 -19.71 26.88
CA ILE A 106 -18.00 -20.61 26.44
C ILE A 106 -17.77 -20.46 24.93
N GLY A 107 -18.84 -20.43 24.13
CA GLY A 107 -18.74 -20.19 22.71
C GLY A 107 -18.10 -18.83 22.37
N LYS A 108 -18.43 -17.76 23.13
CA LYS A 108 -17.85 -16.44 22.99
C LYS A 108 -16.36 -16.42 23.41
N ALA A 109 -16.00 -17.09 24.50
CA ALA A 109 -14.59 -17.18 24.93
C ALA A 109 -13.73 -17.88 23.87
N ARG A 110 -14.20 -19.00 23.30
CA ARG A 110 -13.54 -19.69 22.19
C ARG A 110 -13.43 -18.81 20.92
N LEU A 111 -14.44 -17.99 20.65
CA LEU A 111 -14.40 -17.02 19.55
C LEU A 111 -13.27 -16.00 19.75
N LEU A 112 -13.11 -15.48 20.97
CA LEU A 112 -12.05 -14.53 21.32
C LEU A 112 -10.65 -15.15 21.20
N ALA A 113 -10.51 -16.43 21.48
CA ALA A 113 -9.28 -17.20 21.31
C ALA A 113 -9.06 -17.70 19.86
N LEU A 114 -9.97 -17.37 18.92
CA LEU A 114 -9.97 -17.83 17.51
C LEU A 114 -10.11 -19.37 17.36
N ASP A 115 -10.55 -20.10 18.37
CA ASP A 115 -11.01 -21.48 18.19
C ASP A 115 -12.42 -21.49 17.58
N LEU A 116 -12.49 -21.05 16.32
CA LEU A 116 -13.76 -20.81 15.62
C LEU A 116 -14.59 -22.07 15.43
N ASN A 117 -13.95 -23.23 15.23
CA ASN A 117 -14.67 -24.49 15.01
C ASN A 117 -15.38 -24.96 16.29
N GLN A 118 -14.71 -24.94 17.44
CA GLN A 118 -15.29 -25.26 18.71
C GLN A 118 -16.33 -24.25 19.17
N SER A 119 -16.06 -22.94 18.92
CA SER A 119 -17.02 -21.85 19.13
C SER A 119 -18.33 -22.12 18.38
N ILE A 120 -18.27 -22.33 17.07
CA ILE A 120 -19.42 -22.59 16.20
C ILE A 120 -20.18 -23.86 16.69
N THR A 121 -19.47 -24.94 17.04
CA THR A 121 -20.08 -26.17 17.50
C THR A 121 -20.84 -25.94 18.81
N THR A 122 -20.22 -25.24 19.77
CA THR A 122 -20.84 -24.93 21.06
C THR A 122 -22.09 -24.05 20.91
N LEU A 123 -22.00 -23.01 20.07
CA LEU A 123 -23.12 -22.08 19.85
C LEU A 123 -24.28 -22.74 19.11
N LYS A 124 -24.01 -23.62 18.14
CA LYS A 124 -25.04 -24.45 17.49
C LYS A 124 -25.73 -25.43 18.48
N TYR A 125 -24.96 -25.98 19.40
CA TYR A 125 -25.53 -26.83 20.47
C TYR A 125 -26.55 -26.05 21.30
N VAL A 126 -26.21 -24.84 21.76
CA VAL A 126 -27.15 -23.97 22.52
C VAL A 126 -28.41 -23.67 21.69
N ASN A 127 -28.27 -23.28 20.45
CA ASN A 127 -29.41 -22.96 19.60
C ASN A 127 -30.36 -24.16 19.41
N SER A 128 -29.79 -25.39 19.37
CA SER A 128 -30.58 -26.61 19.13
C SER A 128 -31.19 -27.21 20.40
N LYS A 129 -30.59 -27.00 21.57
CA LYS A 129 -30.95 -27.70 22.83
C LYS A 129 -31.55 -26.81 23.89
N SER A 130 -31.35 -25.51 23.84
CA SER A 130 -31.90 -24.58 24.81
C SER A 130 -33.42 -24.42 24.64
N ASP A 131 -34.16 -24.35 25.73
CA ASP A 131 -35.55 -23.91 25.76
C ASP A 131 -35.68 -22.39 26.00
N SER A 132 -34.58 -21.75 26.39
CA SER A 132 -34.52 -20.28 26.64
C SER A 132 -34.33 -19.52 25.36
N ASP A 133 -35.28 -18.65 25.00
CA ASP A 133 -35.18 -17.77 23.84
C ASP A 133 -34.02 -16.76 23.97
N LEU A 134 -33.75 -16.28 25.19
CA LEU A 134 -32.60 -15.42 25.47
C LEU A 134 -31.28 -16.13 25.13
N ALA A 135 -31.11 -17.39 25.61
CA ALA A 135 -29.88 -18.12 25.33
C ALA A 135 -29.73 -18.49 23.84
N LYS A 136 -30.82 -18.79 23.13
CA LYS A 136 -30.81 -19.00 21.68
C LYS A 136 -30.39 -17.71 20.93
N GLN A 137 -31.00 -16.58 21.25
CA GLN A 137 -30.64 -15.31 20.62
C GLN A 137 -29.17 -14.95 20.90
N MET A 138 -28.72 -15.08 22.14
CA MET A 138 -27.34 -14.85 22.54
C MET A 138 -26.36 -15.72 21.73
N SER A 139 -26.67 -17.02 21.62
CA SER A 139 -25.85 -17.96 20.84
C SER A 139 -25.83 -17.64 19.36
N LEU A 140 -26.94 -17.20 18.76
CA LEU A 140 -27.01 -16.80 17.34
C LEU A 140 -26.24 -15.54 17.06
N ILE A 141 -26.30 -14.54 17.96
CA ILE A 141 -25.49 -13.30 17.81
C ILE A 141 -23.99 -13.63 17.80
N PHE A 142 -23.53 -14.48 18.74
CA PHE A 142 -22.13 -14.89 18.77
C PHE A 142 -21.76 -15.81 17.59
N LEU A 143 -22.69 -16.63 17.12
CA LEU A 143 -22.51 -17.48 15.94
C LEU A 143 -22.34 -16.64 14.68
N MET A 144 -23.12 -15.56 14.51
CA MET A 144 -22.96 -14.61 13.43
C MET A 144 -21.55 -13.97 13.46
N ARG A 145 -21.04 -13.62 14.64
CA ARG A 145 -19.68 -13.10 14.78
C ARG A 145 -18.64 -14.18 14.45
N ALA A 146 -18.79 -15.41 14.93
CA ALA A 146 -17.86 -16.51 14.67
C ALA A 146 -17.77 -16.85 13.17
N TYR A 147 -18.89 -16.87 12.45
CA TYR A 147 -18.89 -17.04 11.00
C TYR A 147 -18.23 -15.87 10.28
N THR A 148 -18.43 -14.65 10.76
CA THR A 148 -17.79 -13.46 10.18
C THR A 148 -16.27 -13.51 10.35
N GLU A 149 -15.76 -13.92 11.51
CA GLU A 149 -14.32 -14.10 11.74
C GLU A 149 -13.74 -15.25 10.91
N LYS A 150 -14.51 -16.31 10.71
CA LYS A 150 -14.12 -17.46 9.85
C LYS A 150 -14.10 -17.10 8.36
N GLY A 151 -14.70 -15.98 7.96
CA GLY A 151 -14.88 -15.59 6.56
C GLY A 151 -16.06 -16.28 5.85
N ASP A 152 -16.89 -17.05 6.57
CA ASP A 152 -18.12 -17.66 6.06
C ASP A 152 -19.27 -16.65 6.12
N TYR A 153 -19.20 -15.66 5.24
CA TYR A 153 -20.16 -14.57 5.22
C TYR A 153 -21.58 -15.01 4.83
N ASN A 154 -21.72 -16.09 4.06
CA ASN A 154 -23.04 -16.60 3.68
C ASN A 154 -23.76 -17.15 4.91
N ALA A 155 -23.08 -17.97 5.70
CA ALA A 155 -23.65 -18.47 6.95
C ALA A 155 -23.95 -17.34 7.96
N ALA A 156 -23.06 -16.32 8.03
CA ALA A 156 -23.31 -15.14 8.88
C ALA A 156 -24.57 -14.38 8.46
N ILE A 157 -24.79 -14.19 7.16
CA ILE A 157 -26.00 -13.52 6.60
C ILE A 157 -27.25 -14.36 6.87
N GLU A 158 -27.20 -15.69 6.77
CA GLU A 158 -28.33 -16.55 7.09
C GLU A 158 -28.75 -16.39 8.55
N VAL A 159 -27.78 -16.38 9.48
CA VAL A 159 -28.06 -16.13 10.90
C VAL A 159 -28.65 -14.75 11.13
N LEU A 160 -28.10 -13.71 10.48
CA LEU A 160 -28.64 -12.35 10.54
C LEU A 160 -30.09 -12.29 10.04
N ASN A 161 -30.40 -12.92 8.91
CA ASN A 161 -31.73 -12.96 8.33
C ASN A 161 -32.74 -13.71 9.22
N PHE A 162 -32.29 -14.72 9.94
CA PHE A 162 -33.10 -15.39 10.95
C PHE A 162 -33.38 -14.46 12.13
N LEU A 163 -32.36 -13.80 12.71
CA LEU A 163 -32.49 -12.84 13.80
C LEU A 163 -33.38 -11.66 13.46
N LYS A 164 -33.34 -11.14 12.22
CA LYS A 164 -34.22 -10.06 11.75
C LYS A 164 -35.71 -10.41 11.79
N LYS A 165 -36.07 -11.70 11.76
CA LYS A 165 -37.45 -12.18 11.85
C LYS A 165 -37.92 -12.40 13.29
N THR A 166 -37.02 -12.32 14.27
CA THR A 166 -37.32 -12.52 15.68
C THR A 166 -37.31 -11.20 16.44
N THR A 167 -38.10 -11.10 17.50
CA THR A 167 -38.02 -9.96 18.42
C THR A 167 -36.82 -10.17 19.33
N ILE A 168 -35.78 -9.36 19.17
CA ILE A 168 -34.54 -9.46 19.97
C ILE A 168 -34.80 -8.93 21.38
N ASP A 169 -34.28 -9.64 22.38
CA ASP A 169 -34.32 -9.22 23.77
C ASP A 169 -33.60 -7.88 23.96
N LYS A 170 -34.15 -7.02 24.83
CA LYS A 170 -33.65 -5.65 25.05
C LYS A 170 -32.19 -5.62 25.51
N ASP A 171 -31.77 -6.62 26.29
CA ASP A 171 -30.42 -6.71 26.82
C ASP A 171 -29.41 -7.13 25.75
N LEU A 172 -29.86 -7.75 24.66
CA LEU A 172 -29.04 -8.20 23.54
C LEU A 172 -29.03 -7.24 22.35
N LEU A 173 -29.91 -6.22 22.31
CA LEU A 173 -30.04 -5.33 21.16
C LEU A 173 -28.73 -4.64 20.78
N VAL A 174 -27.96 -4.17 21.76
CA VAL A 174 -26.67 -3.49 21.48
C VAL A 174 -25.68 -4.46 20.85
N GLU A 175 -25.53 -5.65 21.41
CA GLU A 175 -24.63 -6.68 20.90
C GLU A 175 -25.03 -7.18 19.51
N TYR A 176 -26.34 -7.33 19.28
CA TYR A 176 -26.89 -7.65 17.95
C TYR A 176 -26.51 -6.64 16.90
N HIS A 177 -26.78 -5.34 17.13
CA HIS A 177 -26.49 -4.30 16.16
C HIS A 177 -24.98 -4.09 15.98
N LEU A 178 -24.15 -4.27 17.03
CA LEU A 178 -22.69 -4.21 16.92
C LEU A 178 -22.15 -5.35 16.05
N THR A 179 -22.69 -6.56 16.21
CA THR A 179 -22.27 -7.72 15.44
C THR A 179 -22.73 -7.62 13.99
N ALA A 180 -23.96 -7.13 13.74
CA ALA A 180 -24.45 -6.86 12.39
C ALA A 180 -23.62 -5.77 11.69
N HIS A 181 -23.34 -4.67 12.40
CA HIS A 181 -22.44 -3.61 11.92
C HIS A 181 -21.07 -4.19 11.53
N TYR A 182 -20.49 -5.07 12.36
CA TYR A 182 -19.20 -5.70 12.09
C TYR A 182 -19.24 -6.57 10.82
N LEU A 183 -20.28 -7.39 10.65
CA LEU A 183 -20.49 -8.18 9.43
C LEU A 183 -20.59 -7.28 8.19
N PHE A 184 -21.41 -6.23 8.21
CA PHE A 184 -21.57 -5.33 7.09
C PHE A 184 -20.29 -4.56 6.77
N LYS A 185 -19.48 -4.23 7.78
CA LYS A 185 -18.16 -3.63 7.58
C LYS A 185 -17.21 -4.57 6.85
N LYS A 186 -17.18 -5.88 7.19
CA LYS A 186 -16.39 -6.89 6.47
C LYS A 186 -16.86 -7.08 5.02
N LEU A 187 -18.15 -6.86 4.77
CA LEU A 187 -18.77 -6.93 3.43
C LEU A 187 -18.69 -5.61 2.65
N ASN A 188 -18.18 -4.53 3.24
CA ASN A 188 -18.14 -3.17 2.66
C ASN A 188 -19.54 -2.64 2.24
N ARG A 189 -20.59 -2.98 2.99
CA ARG A 189 -21.98 -2.58 2.71
C ARG A 189 -22.33 -1.30 3.49
N THR A 190 -21.97 -0.13 2.96
CA THR A 190 -22.02 1.16 3.67
C THR A 190 -23.43 1.55 4.11
N ASP A 191 -24.46 1.32 3.29
CA ASP A 191 -25.86 1.68 3.64
C ASP A 191 -26.38 0.85 4.80
N ASP A 192 -26.06 -0.46 4.84
CA ASP A 192 -26.41 -1.32 5.95
C ASP A 192 -25.65 -0.93 7.22
N ILE A 193 -24.36 -0.57 7.11
CA ILE A 193 -23.58 -0.03 8.23
C ILE A 193 -24.29 1.18 8.83
N LEU A 194 -24.70 2.12 8.00
CA LEU A 194 -25.38 3.35 8.45
C LEU A 194 -26.72 3.05 9.13
N SER A 195 -27.48 2.08 8.63
CA SER A 195 -28.74 1.63 9.24
C SER A 195 -28.53 1.07 10.65
N GLU A 196 -27.49 0.22 10.84
CA GLU A 196 -27.15 -0.32 12.14
C GLU A 196 -26.66 0.76 13.11
N LEU A 197 -25.87 1.73 12.62
CA LEU A 197 -25.41 2.88 13.41
C LEU A 197 -26.58 3.75 13.91
N TYR A 198 -27.59 4.02 13.10
CA TYR A 198 -28.79 4.75 13.53
C TYR A 198 -29.62 3.97 14.55
N SER A 199 -29.63 2.65 14.46
CA SER A 199 -30.25 1.80 15.47
C SER A 199 -29.49 1.88 16.80
N LEU A 200 -28.16 1.83 16.75
CA LEU A 200 -27.28 1.99 17.91
C LEU A 200 -27.40 3.37 18.56
N GLU A 201 -27.51 4.45 17.78
CA GLU A 201 -27.69 5.82 18.29
C GLU A 201 -28.85 5.91 19.28
N LYS A 202 -29.95 5.21 18.99
CA LYS A 202 -31.19 5.27 19.81
C LYS A 202 -31.11 4.45 21.10
N ILE A 203 -30.30 3.40 21.16
CA ILE A 203 -30.28 2.43 22.26
C ILE A 203 -29.04 2.50 23.13
N VAL A 204 -27.91 2.97 22.60
CA VAL A 204 -26.62 2.99 23.33
C VAL A 204 -26.64 4.05 24.41
N LYS A 205 -26.36 3.64 25.67
CA LYS A 205 -26.25 4.54 26.83
C LYS A 205 -24.80 4.78 27.24
N LYS A 206 -23.89 3.83 26.96
CA LYS A 206 -22.45 3.95 27.30
C LYS A 206 -21.83 5.08 26.47
N ARG A 207 -21.41 6.19 27.12
CA ARG A 207 -20.88 7.40 26.46
C ARG A 207 -19.75 7.12 25.47
N ARG A 208 -18.78 6.25 25.87
CA ARG A 208 -17.63 5.90 25.01
C ARG A 208 -18.10 5.29 23.67
N LEU A 209 -19.03 4.35 23.71
CA LEU A 209 -19.57 3.72 22.51
C LEU A 209 -20.44 4.70 21.70
N LEU A 210 -21.25 5.51 22.36
CA LEU A 210 -22.09 6.51 21.67
C LEU A 210 -21.26 7.54 20.91
N ASN A 211 -20.11 7.96 21.46
CA ASN A 211 -19.16 8.83 20.74
C ASN A 211 -18.63 8.17 19.47
N ARG A 212 -18.30 6.87 19.54
CA ARG A 212 -17.85 6.11 18.36
C ARG A 212 -18.97 6.00 17.31
N VAL A 213 -20.21 5.80 17.74
CA VAL A 213 -21.38 5.78 16.84
C VAL A 213 -21.56 7.13 16.16
N TYR A 214 -21.56 8.24 16.91
CA TYR A 214 -21.68 9.59 16.32
C TYR A 214 -20.55 9.88 15.35
N PHE A 215 -19.32 9.55 15.71
CA PHE A 215 -18.17 9.77 14.86
C PHE A 215 -18.27 8.95 13.56
N ALA A 216 -18.61 7.64 13.66
CA ALA A 216 -18.78 6.78 12.49
C ALA A 216 -19.89 7.25 11.53
N ILE A 217 -21.03 7.69 12.06
CA ILE A 217 -22.11 8.29 11.25
C ILE A 217 -21.58 9.54 10.53
N GLY A 218 -20.89 10.42 11.27
CA GLY A 218 -20.29 11.63 10.71
C GLY A 218 -19.26 11.33 9.61
N GLN A 219 -18.44 10.28 9.78
CA GLN A 219 -17.49 9.84 8.75
C GLN A 219 -18.20 9.38 7.48
N ILE A 220 -19.23 8.53 7.60
CA ILE A 220 -19.95 7.98 6.44
C ILE A 220 -20.64 9.11 5.66
N HIS A 221 -21.31 10.03 6.34
CA HIS A 221 -21.91 11.17 5.66
C HIS A 221 -20.87 12.04 4.96
N LEU A 222 -19.74 12.29 5.60
CA LEU A 222 -18.65 13.06 5.00
C LEU A 222 -18.10 12.37 3.75
N PHE A 223 -17.90 11.05 3.78
CA PHE A 223 -17.42 10.28 2.63
C PHE A 223 -18.43 10.25 1.48
N ASN A 224 -19.72 10.37 1.81
CA ASN A 224 -20.81 10.51 0.83
C ASN A 224 -21.03 11.96 0.38
N ASN A 225 -20.17 12.92 0.79
CA ASN A 225 -20.29 14.36 0.54
C ASN A 225 -21.58 15.01 1.13
N ASP A 226 -22.23 14.36 2.08
CA ASP A 226 -23.33 14.94 2.86
C ASP A 226 -22.77 15.72 4.05
N TYR A 227 -22.29 16.93 3.76
CA TYR A 227 -21.62 17.78 4.74
C TYR A 227 -22.54 18.23 5.88
N GLU A 228 -23.83 18.42 5.63
CA GLU A 228 -24.78 18.90 6.65
C GLU A 228 -25.05 17.81 7.69
N SER A 229 -25.36 16.59 7.28
CA SER A 229 -25.53 15.47 8.21
C SER A 229 -24.23 15.15 8.95
N ALA A 230 -23.08 15.15 8.26
CA ALA A 230 -21.77 14.97 8.87
C ALA A 230 -21.51 16.01 9.98
N LYS A 231 -21.80 17.29 9.71
CA LYS A 231 -21.64 18.41 10.65
C LYS A 231 -22.48 18.21 11.92
N ILE A 232 -23.73 17.72 11.79
CA ILE A 232 -24.62 17.43 12.91
C ILE A 232 -24.02 16.35 13.81
N PHE A 233 -23.63 15.20 13.24
CA PHE A 233 -23.17 14.06 14.02
C PHE A 233 -21.78 14.28 14.63
N LEU A 234 -20.88 14.96 13.92
CA LEU A 234 -19.58 15.34 14.47
C LEU A 234 -19.74 16.34 15.62
N LYS A 235 -20.70 17.28 15.57
CA LYS A 235 -21.05 18.14 16.71
C LYS A 235 -21.60 17.34 17.89
N LYS A 236 -22.48 16.36 17.65
CA LYS A 236 -22.97 15.45 18.71
C LYS A 236 -21.80 14.72 19.39
N CYS A 237 -20.86 14.19 18.60
CA CYS A 237 -19.65 13.57 19.13
C CYS A 237 -18.85 14.53 20.01
N LEU A 238 -18.53 15.74 19.50
CA LEU A 238 -17.76 16.74 20.21
C LEU A 238 -18.44 17.22 21.53
N SER A 239 -19.75 17.36 21.52
CA SER A 239 -20.51 17.78 22.71
C SER A 239 -20.68 16.68 23.76
N ASN A 240 -20.45 15.43 23.43
CA ASN A 240 -20.57 14.29 24.33
C ASN A 240 -19.24 13.90 25.01
N ASN A 241 -18.27 14.83 25.09
CA ASN A 241 -16.99 14.70 25.76
C ASN A 241 -16.22 13.42 25.35
N PRO A 242 -15.73 13.31 24.11
CA PRO A 242 -14.97 12.19 23.61
C PRO A 242 -13.56 12.14 24.23
N SER A 243 -12.80 11.04 23.96
CA SER A 243 -11.37 11.01 24.29
C SER A 243 -10.60 12.03 23.45
N PHE A 244 -9.41 12.44 23.91
CA PHE A 244 -8.59 13.44 23.20
C PHE A 244 -8.35 13.09 21.74
N GLU A 245 -7.97 11.86 21.43
CA GLU A 245 -7.73 11.42 20.03
C GLU A 245 -9.00 11.50 19.18
N MET A 246 -10.13 11.09 19.72
CA MET A 246 -11.42 11.19 19.01
C MET A 246 -11.87 12.65 18.90
N GLU A 247 -11.68 13.48 19.92
CA GLU A 247 -11.98 14.91 19.87
C GLU A 247 -11.18 15.59 18.77
N PHE A 248 -9.88 15.34 18.73
CA PHE A 248 -9.00 15.91 17.71
C PHE A 248 -9.46 15.52 16.30
N ASN A 249 -9.66 14.22 16.04
CA ASN A 249 -10.11 13.76 14.74
C ASN A 249 -11.52 14.24 14.39
N ALA A 250 -12.45 14.30 15.37
CA ALA A 250 -13.78 14.87 15.15
C ALA A 250 -13.72 16.37 14.77
N ARG A 251 -12.79 17.13 15.33
CA ARG A 251 -12.55 18.54 14.94
C ARG A 251 -11.98 18.66 13.54
N ILE A 252 -11.07 17.77 13.15
CA ILE A 252 -10.53 17.70 11.79
C ILE A 252 -11.62 17.36 10.78
N PHE A 253 -12.41 16.32 11.04
CA PHE A 253 -13.50 15.92 10.16
C PHE A 253 -14.61 17.00 10.11
N TYR A 254 -14.87 17.66 11.23
CA TYR A 254 -15.78 18.82 11.26
C TYR A 254 -15.28 19.97 10.40
N ALA A 255 -13.97 20.27 10.42
CA ALA A 255 -13.39 21.29 9.55
C ALA A 255 -13.62 20.98 8.06
N ARG A 256 -13.52 19.71 7.66
CA ARG A 256 -13.84 19.27 6.28
C ARG A 256 -15.28 19.55 5.88
N THR A 257 -16.24 19.55 6.83
CA THR A 257 -17.64 19.88 6.53
C THR A 257 -17.86 21.36 6.24
N LEU A 258 -16.91 22.22 6.59
CA LEU A 258 -16.99 23.67 6.39
C LEU A 258 -16.54 24.11 4.99
N ILE A 259 -16.26 23.19 4.07
CA ILE A 259 -15.67 23.46 2.75
C ILE A 259 -16.48 24.50 1.95
N ASN A 260 -17.81 24.55 2.15
CA ASN A 260 -18.71 25.47 1.50
C ASN A 260 -18.95 26.76 2.30
N ASP A 261 -18.42 26.85 3.52
CA ASP A 261 -18.52 28.05 4.38
C ASP A 261 -17.53 29.14 3.90
N ASN A 262 -17.62 30.35 4.46
CA ASN A 262 -16.70 31.43 4.14
C ASN A 262 -15.26 31.06 4.53
N GLU A 263 -14.30 31.33 3.65
CA GLU A 263 -12.88 31.00 3.86
C GLU A 263 -12.34 31.57 5.16
N SER A 264 -12.66 32.84 5.47
CA SER A 264 -12.26 33.48 6.73
C SER A 264 -12.72 32.74 7.98
N ASP A 265 -13.85 32.04 7.94
CA ASP A 265 -14.35 31.30 9.08
C ASP A 265 -13.68 29.94 9.21
N ILE A 266 -13.33 29.32 8.09
CA ILE A 266 -12.53 28.09 8.03
C ILE A 266 -11.12 28.37 8.55
N ASP A 267 -10.49 29.45 8.09
CA ASP A 267 -9.15 29.84 8.55
C ASP A 267 -9.13 30.12 10.05
N LYS A 268 -10.14 30.85 10.56
CA LYS A 268 -10.27 31.08 12.01
C LYS A 268 -10.43 29.77 12.79
N TYR A 269 -11.12 28.79 12.21
CA TYR A 269 -11.29 27.48 12.82
C TYR A 269 -9.95 26.75 12.92
N TYR A 270 -9.20 26.64 11.83
CA TYR A 270 -7.87 26.03 11.83
C TYR A 270 -6.88 26.77 12.71
N LEU A 271 -6.91 28.10 12.73
CA LEU A 271 -6.06 28.90 13.64
C LEU A 271 -6.33 28.60 15.12
N LYS A 272 -7.56 28.28 15.50
CA LYS A 272 -7.87 27.82 16.87
C LYS A 272 -7.24 26.48 17.16
N LEU A 273 -7.27 25.54 16.18
CA LEU A 273 -6.62 24.23 16.34
C LEU A 273 -5.10 24.33 16.46
N ILE A 274 -4.47 25.20 15.66
CA ILE A 274 -3.01 25.45 15.71
C ILE A 274 -2.58 26.07 17.05
N LYS A 275 -3.39 27.01 17.59
CA LYS A 275 -3.07 27.70 18.85
C LYS A 275 -3.32 26.84 20.09
N ASP A 276 -4.07 25.76 19.98
CA ASP A 276 -4.32 24.88 21.12
C ASP A 276 -3.06 24.05 21.42
N LYS A 277 -2.49 24.29 22.60
CA LYS A 277 -1.26 23.63 23.07
C LYS A 277 -1.37 22.09 23.13
N LYS A 278 -2.58 21.56 23.24
CA LYS A 278 -2.83 20.11 23.22
C LYS A 278 -2.51 19.48 21.85
N ASN A 279 -2.54 20.28 20.79
CA ASN A 279 -2.35 19.81 19.41
C ASN A 279 -0.91 19.97 18.91
N ILE A 280 0.05 20.31 19.77
CA ILE A 280 1.43 20.61 19.35
C ILE A 280 2.09 19.43 18.60
N GLU A 281 1.76 18.19 19.00
CA GLU A 281 2.26 16.96 18.36
C GLU A 281 1.44 16.54 17.13
N LYS A 282 0.37 17.27 16.82
CA LYS A 282 -0.56 16.99 15.71
C LYS A 282 -0.55 18.12 14.67
N LEU A 283 0.39 19.04 14.74
CA LEU A 283 0.48 20.19 13.81
C LEU A 283 0.69 19.72 12.37
N ASP A 284 1.46 18.65 12.18
CA ASP A 284 1.64 18.00 10.88
C ASP A 284 0.30 17.65 10.22
N ARG A 285 -0.59 17.02 10.98
CA ARG A 285 -1.94 16.66 10.49
C ARG A 285 -2.80 17.90 10.23
N ILE A 286 -2.75 18.92 11.06
CA ILE A 286 -3.54 20.15 10.87
C ILE A 286 -3.11 20.85 9.59
N PHE A 287 -1.81 21.02 9.35
CA PHE A 287 -1.32 21.67 8.13
C PHE A 287 -1.62 20.84 6.87
N PHE A 288 -1.57 19.50 6.97
CA PHE A 288 -2.00 18.64 5.89
C PHE A 288 -3.48 18.87 5.52
N GLU A 289 -4.36 18.98 6.49
CA GLU A 289 -5.80 19.25 6.28
C GLU A 289 -6.05 20.64 5.68
N ILE A 290 -5.28 21.65 6.10
CA ILE A 290 -5.33 22.99 5.50
C ILE A 290 -4.89 22.91 4.04
N GLY A 291 -3.84 22.14 3.74
CA GLY A 291 -3.41 21.87 2.36
C GLY A 291 -4.51 21.25 1.51
N LEU A 292 -5.23 20.23 2.03
CA LEU A 292 -6.37 19.63 1.35
C LEU A 292 -7.52 20.63 1.12
N MET A 293 -7.78 21.51 2.08
CA MET A 293 -8.79 22.58 1.94
C MET A 293 -8.43 23.55 0.81
N TYR A 294 -7.18 24.01 0.76
CA TYR A 294 -6.73 24.90 -0.34
C TYR A 294 -6.69 24.17 -1.70
N GLU A 295 -6.30 22.89 -1.73
CA GLU A 295 -6.38 22.06 -2.95
C GLU A 295 -7.82 22.01 -3.49
N SER A 296 -8.80 21.74 -2.63
CA SER A 296 -10.22 21.70 -3.02
C SER A 296 -10.74 23.03 -3.55
N LYS A 297 -10.19 24.16 -3.08
CA LYS A 297 -10.48 25.52 -3.57
C LYS A 297 -9.65 25.92 -4.77
N LYS A 298 -8.87 24.99 -5.34
CA LYS A 298 -7.95 25.23 -6.47
C LYS A 298 -6.87 26.29 -6.21
N LYS A 299 -6.55 26.55 -4.95
CA LYS A 299 -5.45 27.40 -4.51
C LYS A 299 -4.20 26.55 -4.34
N PHE A 300 -3.60 26.15 -5.47
CA PHE A 300 -2.57 25.12 -5.50
C PHE A 300 -1.26 25.53 -4.82
N LEU A 301 -0.84 26.80 -4.94
CA LEU A 301 0.39 27.26 -4.29
C LEU A 301 0.24 27.29 -2.76
N ASP A 302 -0.91 27.76 -2.25
CA ASP A 302 -1.20 27.76 -0.82
C ASP A 302 -1.30 26.31 -0.29
N ALA A 303 -1.86 25.39 -1.09
CA ALA A 303 -1.90 23.96 -0.75
C ALA A 303 -0.48 23.37 -0.62
N ILE A 304 0.41 23.64 -1.57
CA ILE A 304 1.81 23.18 -1.55
C ILE A 304 2.54 23.72 -0.32
N GLU A 305 2.39 25.01 0.02
CA GLU A 305 2.99 25.63 1.20
C GLU A 305 2.56 24.94 2.49
N ASN A 306 1.26 24.63 2.61
CA ASN A 306 0.73 23.94 3.77
C ASN A 306 1.16 22.47 3.83
N PHE A 307 1.23 21.76 2.71
CA PHE A 307 1.80 20.41 2.68
C PHE A 307 3.29 20.41 3.05
N SER A 308 4.07 21.42 2.59
CA SER A 308 5.46 21.59 3.01
C SER A 308 5.57 21.83 4.51
N THR A 309 4.73 22.70 5.05
CA THR A 309 4.68 22.95 6.50
C THR A 309 4.30 21.69 7.29
N SER A 310 3.39 20.86 6.74
CA SER A 310 3.05 19.55 7.33
C SER A 310 4.26 18.63 7.39
N VAL A 311 5.07 18.60 6.34
CA VAL A 311 6.33 17.83 6.30
C VAL A 311 7.32 18.34 7.35
N ASP A 312 7.50 19.66 7.45
CA ASP A 312 8.43 20.29 8.40
C ASP A 312 8.03 20.05 9.87
N LYS A 313 6.73 19.92 10.14
CA LYS A 313 6.18 19.66 11.48
C LYS A 313 5.96 18.17 11.77
N ASN A 314 6.36 17.29 10.88
CA ASN A 314 6.10 15.87 11.04
C ASN A 314 6.69 15.28 12.32
N ASN A 315 5.87 14.53 13.03
CA ASN A 315 6.22 13.83 14.27
C ASN A 315 6.23 12.31 14.05
N ASN A 316 7.22 11.81 13.30
CA ASN A 316 7.43 10.38 13.01
C ASN A 316 6.22 9.67 12.36
N ASN A 317 5.39 10.39 11.60
CA ASN A 317 4.27 9.83 10.87
C ASN A 317 4.61 9.64 9.39
N ASN A 318 5.26 8.53 9.06
CA ASN A 318 5.68 8.24 7.69
C ASN A 318 4.50 8.16 6.71
N ASN A 319 3.33 7.70 7.16
CA ASN A 319 2.14 7.67 6.31
C ASN A 319 1.69 9.09 5.92
N LEU A 320 1.69 10.02 6.87
CA LEU A 320 1.32 11.40 6.58
C LEU A 320 2.34 12.08 5.67
N LEU A 321 3.64 11.83 5.89
CA LEU A 321 4.71 12.28 4.98
C LEU A 321 4.47 11.79 3.55
N PHE A 322 4.19 10.50 3.40
CA PHE A 322 3.85 9.92 2.09
C PHE A 322 2.72 10.68 1.42
N TYR A 323 1.61 10.90 2.13
CA TYR A 323 0.45 11.59 1.54
C TYR A 323 0.75 13.07 1.25
N ALA A 324 1.49 13.78 2.08
CA ALA A 324 1.86 15.18 1.86
C ALA A 324 2.75 15.32 0.61
N TYR A 325 3.79 14.50 0.50
CA TYR A 325 4.63 14.48 -0.70
C TYR A 325 3.86 14.07 -1.96
N LYS A 326 3.03 13.02 -1.86
CA LYS A 326 2.21 12.56 -2.98
C LYS A 326 1.24 13.65 -3.46
N LYS A 327 0.56 14.34 -2.56
CA LYS A 327 -0.35 15.44 -2.90
C LYS A 327 0.37 16.61 -3.56
N THR A 328 1.54 16.97 -3.04
CA THR A 328 2.39 17.99 -3.66
C THR A 328 2.82 17.58 -5.07
N ALA A 329 3.22 16.32 -5.25
CA ALA A 329 3.58 15.77 -6.57
C ALA A 329 2.39 15.75 -7.53
N ASP A 330 1.21 15.35 -7.07
CA ASP A 330 -0.03 15.35 -7.88
C ASP A 330 -0.35 16.78 -8.36
N ILE A 331 -0.22 17.80 -7.51
CA ILE A 331 -0.45 19.20 -7.90
C ILE A 331 0.57 19.65 -8.95
N TYR A 332 1.86 19.37 -8.76
CA TYR A 332 2.89 19.72 -9.75
C TYR A 332 2.66 19.01 -11.07
N TYR A 333 2.22 17.76 -11.05
CA TYR A 333 1.95 16.97 -12.25
C TYR A 333 0.69 17.43 -12.98
N ASP A 334 -0.46 17.48 -12.28
CA ASP A 334 -1.78 17.63 -12.89
C ASP A 334 -2.16 19.10 -13.13
N GLN A 335 -1.68 20.04 -12.29
CA GLN A 335 -2.14 21.43 -12.29
C GLN A 335 -1.07 22.42 -12.79
N ILE A 336 0.19 22.20 -12.38
CA ILE A 336 1.29 23.13 -12.71
C ILE A 336 2.07 22.65 -13.95
N ASN A 337 1.95 21.37 -14.31
CA ASN A 337 2.68 20.71 -15.40
C ASN A 337 4.22 20.77 -15.23
N ASN A 338 4.71 20.85 -14.00
CA ASN A 338 6.13 20.77 -13.68
C ASN A 338 6.52 19.33 -13.35
N TYR A 339 6.89 18.57 -14.39
CA TYR A 339 7.20 17.14 -14.25
C TYR A 339 8.46 16.87 -13.43
N GLN A 340 9.42 17.79 -13.46
CA GLN A 340 10.66 17.67 -12.69
C GLN A 340 10.39 17.72 -11.19
N LEU A 341 9.63 18.72 -10.74
CA LEU A 341 9.22 18.79 -9.34
C LEU A 341 8.25 17.65 -8.97
N ALA A 342 7.32 17.31 -9.85
CA ALA A 342 6.41 16.18 -9.62
C ALA A 342 7.18 14.89 -9.36
N LYS A 343 8.18 14.57 -10.21
CA LYS A 343 9.05 13.40 -10.00
C LYS A 343 9.78 13.45 -8.68
N LEU A 344 10.40 14.57 -8.33
CA LEU A 344 11.13 14.74 -7.08
C LEU A 344 10.25 14.43 -5.84
N TYR A 345 9.01 14.95 -5.85
CA TYR A 345 8.07 14.73 -4.76
C TYR A 345 7.47 13.30 -4.75
N TYR A 346 7.28 12.66 -5.92
CA TYR A 346 6.92 11.23 -5.96
C TYR A 346 8.02 10.33 -5.41
N ASP A 347 9.28 10.61 -5.72
CA ASP A 347 10.43 9.88 -5.16
C ASP A 347 10.46 10.04 -3.63
N SER A 348 10.27 11.29 -3.14
CA SER A 348 10.18 11.56 -1.71
C SER A 348 8.99 10.83 -1.05
N ALA A 349 7.86 10.70 -1.72
CA ALA A 349 6.74 9.91 -1.23
C ALA A 349 7.09 8.42 -1.14
N LEU A 350 7.71 7.85 -2.17
CA LEU A 350 8.07 6.44 -2.23
C LEU A 350 9.08 6.02 -1.15
N THR A 351 9.95 6.92 -0.71
CA THR A 351 10.90 6.64 0.40
C THR A 351 10.22 6.53 1.76
N ASN A 352 9.02 7.08 1.92
CA ASN A 352 8.30 7.13 3.20
C ASN A 352 7.19 6.08 3.34
N ILE A 353 7.08 5.14 2.42
CA ILE A 353 6.05 4.11 2.45
C ILE A 353 6.62 2.70 2.23
N ASN A 354 6.02 1.70 2.87
CA ASN A 354 6.44 0.31 2.69
C ASN A 354 6.07 -0.20 1.28
N ARG A 355 6.92 -1.03 0.69
CA ARG A 355 6.70 -1.68 -0.62
C ARG A 355 5.45 -2.55 -0.68
N GLU A 356 4.97 -3.05 0.46
CA GLU A 356 3.73 -3.82 0.58
C GLU A 356 2.46 -2.96 0.50
N PHE A 357 2.60 -1.64 0.53
CA PHE A 357 1.46 -0.73 0.46
C PHE A 357 0.72 -0.88 -0.87
N LYS A 358 -0.61 -1.05 -0.78
CA LYS A 358 -1.46 -1.16 -1.96
C LYS A 358 -1.36 0.11 -2.82
N GLY A 359 -0.80 -0.01 -4.01
CA GLY A 359 -0.57 1.11 -4.93
C GLY A 359 0.89 1.57 -5.03
N TYR A 360 1.81 1.01 -4.22
CA TYR A 360 3.24 1.31 -4.31
C TYR A 360 3.78 1.09 -5.73
N ASN A 361 3.52 -0.08 -6.32
CA ASN A 361 4.02 -0.44 -7.66
C ASN A 361 3.50 0.53 -8.73
N LYS A 362 2.22 0.92 -8.66
CA LYS A 362 1.64 1.88 -9.61
C LYS A 362 2.28 3.27 -9.49
N LEU A 363 2.55 3.72 -8.26
CA LEU A 363 3.21 5.00 -8.02
C LEU A 363 4.68 4.96 -8.46
N LYS A 364 5.35 3.84 -8.21
CA LYS A 364 6.74 3.61 -8.64
C LYS A 364 6.85 3.62 -10.16
N GLU A 365 5.97 2.91 -10.86
CA GLU A 365 5.90 2.93 -12.32
C GLU A 365 5.68 4.34 -12.86
N LYS A 366 4.76 5.13 -12.26
CA LYS A 366 4.53 6.53 -12.63
C LYS A 366 5.81 7.37 -12.44
N SER A 367 6.52 7.19 -11.31
CA SER A 367 7.78 7.90 -11.05
C SER A 367 8.88 7.51 -12.05
N ASP A 368 8.99 6.23 -12.41
CA ASP A 368 9.98 5.76 -13.38
C ASP A 368 9.71 6.33 -14.78
N VAL A 369 8.45 6.32 -15.23
CA VAL A 369 8.03 6.96 -16.48
C VAL A 369 8.31 8.45 -16.49
N LEU A 370 8.10 9.14 -15.36
CA LEU A 370 8.45 10.56 -15.24
C LEU A 370 9.96 10.80 -15.27
N THR A 371 10.76 9.83 -14.83
CA THR A 371 12.23 9.92 -14.97
C THR A 371 12.62 9.99 -16.44
N ASP A 372 12.08 9.09 -17.25
CA ASP A 372 12.33 9.06 -18.68
C ASP A 372 11.82 10.34 -19.37
N LEU A 373 10.63 10.80 -18.98
CA LEU A 373 10.06 12.03 -19.52
C LEU A 373 10.93 13.27 -19.21
N VAL A 374 11.32 13.43 -17.95
CA VAL A 374 12.15 14.56 -17.51
C VAL A 374 13.52 14.54 -18.18
N ASN A 375 14.12 13.36 -18.32
CA ASN A 375 15.41 13.21 -19.01
C ASN A 375 15.30 13.64 -20.48
N ASN A 376 14.28 13.18 -21.21
CA ASN A 376 14.09 13.54 -22.61
C ASN A 376 13.74 15.03 -22.79
N LEU A 377 12.89 15.60 -21.93
CA LEU A 377 12.61 17.04 -21.94
C LEU A 377 13.87 17.84 -21.62
N GLY A 378 14.72 17.38 -20.68
CA GLY A 378 15.99 17.99 -20.37
C GLY A 378 16.98 17.97 -21.56
N ILE A 379 17.02 16.88 -22.33
CA ILE A 379 17.83 16.80 -23.57
C ILE A 379 17.34 17.85 -24.55
N ILE A 380 16.04 17.95 -24.79
CA ILE A 380 15.46 18.94 -25.71
C ILE A 380 15.84 20.35 -25.29
N GLU A 381 15.60 20.72 -24.03
CA GLU A 381 15.86 22.07 -23.50
C GLU A 381 17.36 22.42 -23.54
N THR A 382 18.21 21.48 -23.16
CA THR A 382 19.67 21.68 -23.15
C THR A 382 20.20 21.85 -24.56
N ASN A 383 19.83 20.94 -25.49
CA ASN A 383 20.32 20.99 -26.86
C ASN A 383 19.82 22.22 -27.59
N ASP A 384 18.56 22.62 -27.39
CA ASP A 384 17.99 23.86 -27.96
C ASP A 384 18.71 25.07 -27.42
N SER A 385 18.99 25.11 -26.12
CA SER A 385 19.75 26.23 -25.52
C SER A 385 21.18 26.33 -26.08
N LEU A 386 21.86 25.17 -26.21
CA LEU A 386 23.22 25.13 -26.77
C LEU A 386 23.24 25.61 -28.24
N ILE A 387 22.32 25.15 -29.06
CA ILE A 387 22.20 25.57 -30.47
C ILE A 387 21.87 27.07 -30.57
N TYR A 388 20.93 27.54 -29.72
CA TYR A 388 20.57 28.95 -29.65
C TYR A 388 21.77 29.83 -29.27
N LEU A 389 22.56 29.47 -28.25
CA LEU A 389 23.75 30.22 -27.83
C LEU A 389 24.76 30.36 -28.97
N THR A 390 24.94 29.34 -29.81
CA THR A 390 25.85 29.40 -30.96
C THR A 390 25.34 30.27 -32.14
N SER A 391 24.07 30.69 -32.13
CA SER A 391 23.46 31.56 -33.12
C SER A 391 23.56 33.05 -32.77
N LEU A 392 23.97 33.36 -31.53
CA LEU A 392 24.04 34.73 -31.02
C LEU A 392 25.31 35.47 -31.52
N PRO A 393 25.27 36.81 -31.70
CA PRO A 393 26.45 37.65 -31.89
C PRO A 393 27.44 37.47 -30.72
N GLU A 394 28.72 37.54 -31.00
CA GLU A 394 29.81 37.24 -30.06
C GLU A 394 29.76 38.10 -28.79
N ASP A 395 29.44 39.36 -28.91
CA ASP A 395 29.29 40.31 -27.81
C ASP A 395 28.12 39.95 -26.88
N VAL A 396 26.99 39.49 -27.45
CA VAL A 396 25.82 39.05 -26.69
C VAL A 396 26.12 37.74 -25.98
N LEU A 397 26.76 36.77 -26.67
CA LEU A 397 27.16 35.49 -26.09
C LEU A 397 28.09 35.69 -24.90
N ASN A 398 29.16 36.51 -25.07
CA ASN A 398 30.11 36.79 -23.98
C ASN A 398 29.38 37.39 -22.75
N ASN A 399 28.45 38.32 -22.97
CA ASN A 399 27.67 38.96 -21.92
C ASN A 399 26.79 37.94 -21.16
N ILE A 400 26.20 36.97 -21.85
CA ILE A 400 25.40 35.88 -21.23
C ILE A 400 26.28 34.94 -20.42
N LEU A 401 27.45 34.56 -20.96
CA LEU A 401 28.40 33.68 -20.27
C LEU A 401 28.95 34.35 -19.00
N ASP A 402 29.33 35.65 -19.07
CA ASP A 402 29.78 36.42 -17.91
C ASP A 402 28.72 36.54 -16.83
N LYS A 403 27.45 36.79 -17.20
CA LYS A 403 26.34 36.81 -16.25
C LYS A 403 26.14 35.47 -15.61
N SER A 404 26.22 34.39 -16.37
CA SER A 404 26.06 33.01 -15.86
C SER A 404 27.14 32.64 -14.85
N ILE A 405 28.40 33.03 -15.11
CA ILE A 405 29.53 32.81 -14.19
C ILE A 405 29.32 33.61 -12.89
N LYS A 406 28.92 34.90 -13.02
CA LYS A 406 28.62 35.73 -11.83
C LYS A 406 27.49 35.18 -10.98
N ILE A 407 26.41 34.68 -11.59
CA ILE A 407 25.30 34.03 -10.87
C ILE A 407 25.78 32.73 -10.20
N ALA A 408 26.55 31.90 -10.91
CA ALA A 408 27.11 30.68 -10.36
C ALA A 408 28.06 30.95 -9.17
N SER A 409 28.91 31.97 -9.27
CA SER A 409 29.80 32.39 -8.19
C SER A 409 29.04 32.93 -6.97
N GLN A 410 27.98 33.74 -7.21
CA GLN A 410 27.12 34.23 -6.13
C GLN A 410 26.32 33.11 -5.44
N ASN A 411 25.85 32.16 -6.19
CA ASN A 411 25.16 30.96 -5.61
C ASN A 411 26.13 30.11 -4.81
N LYS A 412 27.35 29.87 -5.28
CA LYS A 412 28.41 29.23 -4.48
C LYS A 412 28.72 29.99 -3.18
N LYS A 413 28.79 31.32 -3.23
CA LYS A 413 29.01 32.17 -2.03
C LYS A 413 27.81 32.06 -1.08
N LYS A 414 26.56 31.98 -1.57
CA LYS A 414 25.36 31.80 -0.77
C LYS A 414 25.25 30.39 -0.17
N GLU A 415 25.60 29.35 -0.89
CA GLU A 415 25.64 27.98 -0.38
C GLU A 415 26.73 27.81 0.67
N ASN A 416 27.90 28.34 0.45
CA ASN A 416 28.98 28.33 1.43
C ASN A 416 28.64 29.17 2.69
N SER A 417 27.92 30.29 2.54
CA SER A 417 27.47 31.07 3.70
C SER A 417 26.32 30.39 4.45
N ARG A 418 25.42 29.69 3.78
CA ARG A 418 24.39 28.86 4.44
C ARG A 418 24.99 27.65 5.13
N ALA A 419 25.93 26.95 4.51
CA ALA A 419 26.68 25.86 5.13
C ALA A 419 27.51 26.35 6.33
N PHE A 420 28.08 27.56 6.25
CA PHE A 420 28.80 28.19 7.36
C PHE A 420 27.86 28.61 8.51
N GLN A 421 26.68 29.16 8.21
CA GLN A 421 25.68 29.50 9.22
C GLN A 421 25.06 28.25 9.88
N GLN A 422 24.84 27.15 9.17
CA GLN A 422 24.38 25.89 9.74
C GLN A 422 25.40 25.24 10.65
N ASN A 423 26.70 25.46 10.44
CA ASN A 423 27.76 24.95 11.32
C ASN A 423 28.00 25.79 12.59
N PHE A 424 27.42 26.98 12.73
CA PHE A 424 27.57 27.86 13.89
C PHE A 424 26.33 27.99 14.80
N LEU A 425 25.20 27.40 14.44
CA LEU A 425 24.08 27.26 15.34
C LEU A 425 24.22 25.93 16.06
N PRO A 426 24.25 25.89 17.43
CA PRO A 426 24.19 24.64 18.12
C PRO A 426 22.81 24.03 17.86
N SER A 427 22.78 23.03 16.99
CA SER A 427 21.60 22.19 16.84
C SER A 427 21.45 21.36 18.12
N GLU A 428 20.61 21.82 19.04
CA GLU A 428 19.95 20.92 19.97
C GLU A 428 18.95 20.02 19.23
N SER A 429 19.41 19.24 18.29
CA SER A 429 18.74 18.03 17.91
C SER A 429 19.24 16.94 18.86
N LYS A 430 18.52 16.76 19.95
CA LYS A 430 18.51 15.50 20.69
C LYS A 430 18.13 14.39 19.71
N VAL A 431 19.14 13.76 19.13
CA VAL A 431 19.03 12.40 18.64
C VAL A 431 18.66 11.59 19.89
N ILE A 432 17.38 11.22 19.97
CA ILE A 432 16.95 10.17 20.90
C ILE A 432 17.53 8.89 20.33
N LEU A 433 18.74 8.57 20.76
CA LEU A 433 19.32 7.24 20.67
C LEU A 433 18.39 6.33 21.49
N GLY A 434 17.49 5.63 20.80
CA GLY A 434 16.87 4.44 21.36
C GLY A 434 17.95 3.50 21.85
N ASN A 435 17.70 2.86 22.99
CA ASN A 435 18.54 1.98 23.75
C ASN A 435 19.69 1.33 22.95
N LYS A 436 20.92 1.66 23.32
CA LYS A 436 22.10 0.93 22.93
C LYS A 436 21.98 -0.53 23.39
N SER A 437 21.79 -1.45 22.44
CA SER A 437 22.41 -2.76 22.54
C SER A 437 23.85 -2.58 22.08
N GLU A 438 24.81 -2.91 22.94
CA GLU A 438 26.22 -2.93 22.62
C GLU A 438 26.45 -3.88 21.43
N GLY A 439 26.94 -3.36 20.28
CA GLY A 439 27.49 -4.18 19.23
C GLY A 439 27.14 -3.86 17.77
N ASP A 440 26.18 -2.96 17.48
CA ASP A 440 25.80 -2.71 16.10
C ASP A 440 26.65 -1.60 15.46
N TRP A 441 27.63 -2.04 14.66
CA TRP A 441 28.36 -1.13 13.79
C TRP A 441 27.45 -0.60 12.68
N TYR A 442 27.60 0.70 12.32
CA TYR A 442 26.76 1.39 11.31
C TYR A 442 26.59 0.60 9.99
N PHE A 443 27.65 -0.08 9.55
CA PHE A 443 27.64 -0.84 8.30
C PHE A 443 26.93 -2.20 8.38
N ASP A 444 26.59 -2.67 9.57
CA ASP A 444 25.81 -3.90 9.77
C ASP A 444 24.31 -3.63 9.83
N ASN A 445 23.90 -2.34 9.81
CA ASN A 445 22.49 -1.93 9.84
C ASN A 445 22.03 -1.52 8.43
N GLU A 446 21.35 -2.43 7.74
CA GLU A 446 20.82 -2.23 6.38
C GLU A 446 19.91 -0.99 6.26
N SER A 447 19.15 -0.65 7.31
CA SER A 447 18.26 0.51 7.34
C SER A 447 19.07 1.81 7.33
N LEU A 448 20.12 1.92 8.15
CA LEU A 448 21.01 3.08 8.20
C LEU A 448 21.85 3.22 6.93
N LEU A 449 22.29 2.11 6.34
CA LEU A 449 22.98 2.08 5.05
C LEU A 449 22.08 2.57 3.91
N SER A 450 20.83 2.14 3.89
CA SER A 450 19.85 2.57 2.89
C SER A 450 19.55 4.07 2.98
N ILE A 451 19.35 4.59 4.21
CA ILE A 451 19.15 6.02 4.46
C ILE A 451 20.38 6.81 4.03
N GLY A 452 21.59 6.38 4.43
CA GLY A 452 22.84 7.04 4.09
C GLY A 452 23.11 7.02 2.57
N LYS A 453 22.78 5.94 1.85
CA LYS A 453 22.89 5.84 0.42
C LYS A 453 21.91 6.78 -0.32
N ASN A 454 20.68 6.88 0.16
CA ASN A 454 19.69 7.78 -0.39
C ASN A 454 20.05 9.25 -0.15
N ASP A 455 20.56 9.60 1.04
CA ASP A 455 21.05 10.93 1.35
C ASP A 455 22.29 11.28 0.52
N PHE A 456 23.19 10.31 0.30
CA PHE A 456 24.32 10.49 -0.58
C PHE A 456 23.89 10.76 -2.02
N GLN A 457 22.98 9.96 -2.56
CA GLN A 457 22.46 10.18 -3.93
C GLN A 457 21.71 11.50 -4.07
N ARG A 458 20.95 11.91 -3.05
CA ARG A 458 20.23 13.19 -3.02
C ARG A 458 21.19 14.38 -3.05
N ILE A 459 22.28 14.34 -2.27
CA ILE A 459 23.22 15.45 -2.11
C ILE A 459 24.26 15.46 -3.25
N TRP A 460 24.68 14.28 -3.70
CA TRP A 460 25.85 14.13 -4.57
C TRP A 460 25.56 13.49 -5.93
N GLY A 461 24.33 13.03 -6.18
CA GLY A 461 23.95 12.33 -7.41
C GLY A 461 24.60 10.93 -7.55
N ASN A 462 24.55 10.39 -8.77
CA ASN A 462 25.20 9.10 -9.12
C ASN A 462 26.69 9.30 -9.38
N ARG A 463 27.50 9.47 -8.33
CA ARG A 463 28.93 9.60 -8.46
C ARG A 463 29.63 8.26 -8.29
N GLU A 464 30.55 7.96 -9.19
CA GLU A 464 31.44 6.80 -9.05
C GLU A 464 32.39 6.97 -7.87
N LEU A 465 32.71 5.85 -7.19
CA LEU A 465 33.63 5.81 -6.07
C LEU A 465 35.07 5.96 -6.61
N LYS A 466 35.54 7.21 -6.71
CA LYS A 466 36.93 7.57 -7.12
C LYS A 466 37.53 8.51 -6.09
N ASP A 467 38.84 8.54 -6.00
CA ASP A 467 39.56 9.47 -5.12
C ASP A 467 39.16 10.92 -5.46
N ASN A 468 38.95 11.70 -4.40
CA ASN A 468 38.50 13.11 -4.50
C ASN A 468 37.11 13.33 -5.14
N TRP A 469 36.19 12.34 -5.01
CA TRP A 469 34.83 12.41 -5.55
C TRP A 469 34.00 13.62 -5.04
N ARG A 470 34.42 14.28 -3.95
CA ARG A 470 33.77 15.48 -3.39
C ARG A 470 34.06 16.77 -4.15
N LEU A 471 35.08 16.79 -5.01
CA LEU A 471 35.47 17.99 -5.75
C LEU A 471 34.53 18.20 -6.95
N ILE A 472 33.89 19.38 -7.01
CA ILE A 472 32.96 19.78 -8.09
C ILE A 472 33.64 19.77 -9.46
N SER A 473 34.96 20.01 -9.52
CA SER A 473 35.76 19.96 -10.75
C SER A 473 35.81 18.62 -11.48
N LYS A 474 35.30 17.53 -10.83
CA LYS A 474 35.19 16.19 -11.45
C LYS A 474 33.78 15.82 -11.90
N ILE A 475 32.89 16.78 -12.10
CA ILE A 475 31.65 16.55 -12.85
C ILE A 475 32.07 16.42 -14.31
N SER A 476 32.48 15.22 -14.71
CA SER A 476 32.68 14.92 -16.13
C SER A 476 31.28 14.86 -16.76
N PHE A 477 30.99 15.81 -17.65
CA PHE A 477 30.10 15.52 -18.77
C PHE A 477 30.63 14.22 -19.40
N ASN A 478 29.79 13.20 -19.48
CA ASN A 478 30.10 11.99 -20.24
C ASN A 478 30.17 12.40 -21.73
N SER A 479 31.34 12.81 -22.16
CA SER A 479 31.77 12.72 -23.55
C SER A 479 32.84 11.65 -23.60
N ASN A 480 32.55 10.53 -24.25
CA ASN A 480 33.54 9.56 -24.69
C ASN A 480 34.53 10.27 -25.61
N LEU A 481 35.64 10.69 -25.07
CA LEU A 481 36.85 10.99 -25.82
C LEU A 481 38.04 10.59 -24.95
N ASP A 482 38.67 9.51 -25.35
CA ASP A 482 39.96 9.08 -24.86
C ASP A 482 40.96 10.20 -25.00
N ILE A 483 41.51 10.71 -23.91
CA ILE A 483 42.70 11.55 -23.92
C ILE A 483 43.69 10.98 -22.88
N ASP A 484 44.79 10.57 -23.44
CA ASP A 484 46.02 10.03 -22.91
C ASP A 484 46.48 10.60 -21.55
N GLU A 485 46.74 9.75 -20.58
CA GLU A 485 47.35 10.07 -19.29
C GLU A 485 48.87 10.21 -19.51
N SER A 486 49.37 11.44 -19.66
CA SER A 486 50.76 11.74 -19.28
C SER A 486 51.03 13.24 -19.19
N ARG A 487 50.81 13.80 -17.99
CA ARG A 487 51.65 14.93 -17.49
C ARG A 487 51.40 15.18 -16.02
N THR A 488 52.32 14.70 -15.20
CA THR A 488 52.55 15.14 -13.81
C THR A 488 52.92 16.61 -13.78
N VAL A 489 52.18 17.42 -13.01
CA VAL A 489 52.59 18.78 -12.65
C VAL A 489 52.64 18.90 -11.14
N ASN A 490 53.80 19.31 -10.65
CA ASN A 490 54.21 19.48 -9.26
C ASN A 490 53.32 20.48 -8.50
N GLU A 491 52.91 20.09 -7.30
CA GLU A 491 52.38 20.96 -6.28
C GLU A 491 53.54 21.74 -5.62
N GLU A 492 53.81 22.96 -6.08
CA GLU A 492 54.38 24.03 -5.28
C GLU A 492 54.23 25.36 -6.03
N ASN A 493 53.54 26.34 -5.36
CA ASN A 493 53.29 27.73 -5.77
C ASN A 493 51.87 28.08 -6.28
N ILE A 494 50.90 28.14 -5.39
CA ILE A 494 49.78 29.04 -5.53
C ILE A 494 49.53 29.76 -4.19
N LYS A 495 50.28 30.81 -3.94
CA LYS A 495 49.84 31.94 -3.11
C LYS A 495 49.95 33.21 -3.97
N ASN A 496 48.80 33.91 -4.05
CA ASN A 496 48.63 35.25 -4.66
C ASN A 496 48.62 35.34 -6.17
N LYS A 497 47.45 35.22 -6.78
CA LYS A 497 47.10 35.96 -8.02
C LYS A 497 45.64 36.35 -8.02
N SER A 498 45.39 37.62 -8.35
CA SER A 498 44.17 38.40 -8.39
C SER A 498 42.94 37.72 -9.03
N GLU A 499 41.77 37.99 -8.48
CA GLU A 499 40.43 37.44 -8.84
C GLU A 499 39.95 37.77 -10.28
N ASP A 500 40.59 38.67 -11.02
CA ASP A 500 40.11 39.12 -12.34
C ASP A 500 40.61 38.26 -13.54
N THR A 501 41.66 37.42 -13.37
CA THR A 501 42.19 36.60 -14.47
C THR A 501 41.58 35.20 -14.59
N ASP A 502 40.83 34.75 -13.58
CA ASP A 502 40.17 33.43 -13.60
C ASP A 502 38.82 33.44 -14.38
N ASP A 503 38.14 34.57 -14.43
CA ASP A 503 36.84 34.72 -15.12
C ASP A 503 36.99 34.68 -16.65
N GLU A 504 37.99 35.37 -17.23
CA GLU A 504 38.26 35.34 -18.68
C GLU A 504 38.67 33.96 -19.19
N ASN A 505 39.43 33.21 -18.39
CA ASN A 505 39.83 31.83 -18.72
C ASN A 505 38.65 30.87 -18.63
N THR A 506 37.69 31.16 -17.77
CA THR A 506 36.47 30.36 -17.59
C THR A 506 35.48 30.61 -18.72
N VAL A 507 35.32 31.84 -19.17
CA VAL A 507 34.50 32.21 -20.36
C VAL A 507 35.04 31.55 -21.61
N ALA A 508 36.36 31.60 -21.84
CA ALA A 508 37.01 30.96 -22.99
C ALA A 508 36.80 29.44 -23.00
N LYS A 509 36.88 28.77 -21.85
CA LYS A 509 36.59 27.34 -21.71
C LYS A 509 35.13 27.03 -21.99
N LEU A 510 34.19 27.77 -21.45
CA LEU A 510 32.76 27.57 -21.72
C LEU A 510 32.44 27.79 -23.19
N LYS A 511 33.05 28.84 -23.82
CA LYS A 511 32.88 29.10 -25.24
C LYS A 511 33.42 27.97 -26.13
N SER A 512 34.58 27.38 -25.77
CA SER A 512 35.15 26.24 -26.51
C SER A 512 34.32 24.94 -26.37
N SER A 513 33.46 24.83 -25.38
CA SER A 513 32.53 23.70 -25.20
C SER A 513 31.21 23.83 -25.96
N LEU A 514 30.93 24.99 -26.57
CA LEU A 514 29.72 25.21 -27.37
C LEU A 514 29.84 24.56 -28.76
N PRO A 515 28.76 23.99 -29.31
CA PRO A 515 28.74 23.29 -30.58
C PRO A 515 28.73 24.28 -31.76
N PHE A 516 29.86 24.94 -32.08
CA PHE A 516 29.96 25.83 -33.23
C PHE A 516 30.04 25.07 -34.55
N ASP A 517 30.58 23.85 -34.54
CA ASP A 517 30.73 23.03 -35.73
C ASP A 517 29.39 22.43 -36.17
N GLN A 518 29.15 22.36 -37.48
CA GLN A 518 27.90 21.85 -38.06
C GLN A 518 27.68 20.36 -37.69
N SER A 519 28.75 19.56 -37.67
CA SER A 519 28.67 18.14 -37.29
C SER A 519 28.19 17.95 -35.87
N GLN A 520 28.63 18.80 -34.94
CA GLN A 520 28.17 18.79 -33.54
C GLN A 520 26.68 19.18 -33.44
N LYS A 521 26.27 20.22 -34.19
CA LYS A 521 24.84 20.63 -34.25
C LYS A 521 23.95 19.51 -34.81
N ASP A 522 24.42 18.78 -35.81
CA ASP A 522 23.69 17.68 -36.42
C ASP A 522 23.52 16.50 -35.43
N ILE A 523 24.54 16.22 -34.60
CA ILE A 523 24.42 15.22 -33.50
C ILE A 523 23.38 15.65 -32.49
N LEU A 524 23.44 16.90 -31.98
CA LEU A 524 22.47 17.43 -31.01
C LEU A 524 21.04 17.46 -31.60
N ASN A 525 20.89 17.78 -32.89
CA ASN A 525 19.59 17.73 -33.55
C ASN A 525 19.03 16.32 -33.63
N LYS A 526 19.86 15.29 -33.90
CA LYS A 526 19.43 13.89 -33.89
C LYS A 526 19.03 13.41 -32.48
N GLU A 527 19.78 13.81 -31.46
CA GLU A 527 19.41 13.50 -30.08
C GLU A 527 18.08 14.18 -29.69
N THR A 528 17.90 15.42 -30.09
CA THR A 528 16.66 16.18 -29.88
C THR A 528 15.49 15.56 -30.62
N GLU A 529 15.70 15.13 -31.87
CA GLU A 529 14.71 14.39 -32.66
C GLU A 529 14.22 13.14 -31.93
N LYS A 530 15.15 12.29 -31.50
CA LYS A 530 14.85 11.09 -30.72
C LYS A 530 14.12 11.44 -29.42
N ALA A 531 14.57 12.45 -28.70
CA ALA A 531 13.96 12.86 -27.44
C ALA A 531 12.51 13.34 -27.63
N TYR A 532 12.21 14.14 -28.68
CA TYR A 532 10.82 14.52 -29.00
C TYR A 532 9.94 13.32 -29.32
N TYR A 533 10.45 12.35 -30.08
CA TYR A 533 9.73 11.11 -30.40
C TYR A 533 9.39 10.32 -29.11
N GLU A 534 10.38 10.10 -28.24
CA GLU A 534 10.18 9.39 -26.98
C GLU A 534 9.23 10.13 -26.03
N VAL A 535 9.31 11.47 -25.95
CA VAL A 535 8.38 12.29 -25.14
C VAL A 535 6.93 12.07 -25.60
N GLY A 536 6.68 12.11 -26.92
CA GLY A 536 5.34 11.87 -27.47
C GLY A 536 4.82 10.47 -27.15
N LYS A 537 5.68 9.46 -27.25
CA LYS A 537 5.38 8.07 -26.92
C LYS A 537 5.06 7.88 -25.43
N LEU A 538 5.84 8.49 -24.55
CA LEU A 538 5.62 8.47 -23.11
C LEU A 538 4.27 9.11 -22.74
N TYR A 539 3.93 10.27 -23.31
CA TYR A 539 2.63 10.90 -23.07
C TYR A 539 1.46 10.02 -23.50
N ILE A 540 1.53 9.42 -24.69
CA ILE A 540 0.41 8.64 -25.24
C ILE A 540 0.29 7.25 -24.62
N GLN A 541 1.40 6.51 -24.58
CA GLN A 541 1.36 5.08 -24.25
C GLN A 541 1.50 4.78 -22.76
N LYS A 542 2.22 5.65 -22.02
CA LYS A 542 2.53 5.40 -20.59
C LYS A 542 1.71 6.29 -19.66
N LEU A 543 1.56 7.55 -19.98
CA LEU A 543 0.86 8.52 -19.15
C LEU A 543 -0.62 8.70 -19.52
N ASN A 544 -1.02 8.24 -20.72
CA ASN A 544 -2.37 8.43 -21.29
C ASN A 544 -2.78 9.91 -21.45
N GLU A 545 -1.79 10.80 -21.66
CA GLU A 545 -1.93 12.24 -21.84
C GLU A 545 -2.03 12.56 -23.36
N LYS A 546 -3.14 12.18 -23.99
CA LYS A 546 -3.32 12.25 -25.44
C LYS A 546 -3.10 13.65 -26.02
N GLU A 547 -3.64 14.68 -25.36
CA GLU A 547 -3.54 16.07 -25.84
C GLU A 547 -2.09 16.56 -25.87
N LYS A 548 -1.33 16.28 -24.80
CA LYS A 548 0.09 16.63 -24.72
C LYS A 548 0.93 15.83 -25.72
N GLY A 549 0.57 14.56 -25.93
CA GLY A 549 1.21 13.73 -26.95
C GLY A 549 0.99 14.27 -28.36
N ILE A 550 -0.25 14.67 -28.70
CA ILE A 550 -0.60 15.29 -29.99
C ILE A 550 0.17 16.59 -30.19
N GLU A 551 0.20 17.47 -29.17
CA GLU A 551 0.92 18.72 -29.22
C GLU A 551 2.43 18.49 -29.44
N ASN A 552 3.03 17.57 -28.71
CA ASN A 552 4.44 17.21 -28.86
C ASN A 552 4.76 16.67 -30.26
N TYR A 553 3.93 15.77 -30.79
CA TYR A 553 4.12 15.22 -32.13
C TYR A 553 3.90 16.26 -33.23
N ASN A 554 2.99 17.23 -33.06
CA ASN A 554 2.86 18.32 -33.98
C ASN A 554 4.13 19.23 -34.04
N ARG A 555 4.70 19.53 -32.86
CA ARG A 555 5.99 20.24 -32.78
C ARG A 555 7.12 19.42 -33.42
N PHE A 556 7.11 18.10 -33.26
CA PHE A 556 8.05 17.22 -33.93
C PHE A 556 7.94 17.32 -35.46
N ILE A 557 6.73 17.21 -36.02
CA ILE A 557 6.47 17.26 -37.46
C ILE A 557 6.93 18.60 -38.06
N GLU A 558 6.66 19.72 -37.37
CA GLU A 558 7.09 21.07 -37.80
C GLU A 558 8.62 21.20 -37.89
N ARG A 559 9.33 20.58 -36.95
CA ARG A 559 10.77 20.68 -36.81
C ARG A 559 11.56 19.68 -37.64
N PHE A 560 11.09 18.43 -37.70
CA PHE A 560 11.81 17.30 -38.30
C PHE A 560 11.06 16.69 -39.49
N SER A 561 10.90 17.47 -40.56
CA SER A 561 10.13 17.11 -41.76
C SER A 561 10.67 15.93 -42.59
N LYS A 562 11.90 15.45 -42.31
CA LYS A 562 12.55 14.29 -42.97
C LYS A 562 12.93 13.16 -42.04
N SER A 563 12.29 13.07 -40.91
CA SER A 563 12.55 12.05 -39.89
C SER A 563 12.06 10.67 -40.29
N GLU A 564 12.80 9.65 -39.86
CA GLU A 564 12.37 8.24 -39.97
C GLU A 564 11.18 7.90 -39.07
N TYR A 565 10.93 8.67 -38.00
CA TYR A 565 9.82 8.44 -37.07
C TYR A 565 8.47 8.96 -37.59
N LEU A 566 8.45 9.72 -38.68
CA LEU A 566 7.23 10.40 -39.17
C LEU A 566 6.10 9.42 -39.52
N ALA A 567 6.42 8.29 -40.15
CA ALA A 567 5.39 7.29 -40.48
C ALA A 567 4.68 6.75 -39.24
N GLU A 568 5.43 6.44 -38.18
CA GLU A 568 4.88 5.99 -36.90
C GLU A 568 4.10 7.10 -36.21
N ILE A 569 4.64 8.31 -36.18
CA ILE A 569 3.98 9.48 -35.57
C ILE A 569 2.65 9.76 -36.25
N TYR A 570 2.60 9.76 -37.57
CA TYR A 570 1.34 9.94 -38.32
C TYR A 570 0.35 8.84 -38.03
N TYR A 571 0.81 7.59 -37.90
CA TYR A 571 -0.05 6.47 -37.53
C TYR A 571 -0.61 6.62 -36.10
N GLN A 572 0.22 7.02 -35.14
CA GLN A 572 -0.25 7.31 -33.78
C GLN A 572 -1.27 8.45 -33.77
N LEU A 573 -0.99 9.56 -34.49
CA LEU A 573 -1.92 10.68 -34.63
C LEU A 573 -3.22 10.30 -35.36
N TYR A 574 -3.16 9.40 -36.35
CA TYR A 574 -4.35 8.83 -36.99
C TYR A 574 -5.26 8.11 -35.98
N LEU A 575 -4.67 7.39 -35.03
CA LEU A 575 -5.44 6.62 -34.03
C LEU A 575 -6.07 7.50 -32.92
N ILE A 576 -5.49 8.64 -32.60
CA ILE A 576 -5.86 9.40 -31.39
C ILE A 576 -6.36 10.82 -31.63
N SER A 577 -6.08 11.41 -32.82
CA SER A 577 -6.40 12.82 -33.10
C SER A 577 -7.77 12.97 -33.78
N ASN A 578 -8.38 14.14 -33.61
CA ASN A 578 -9.61 14.51 -34.30
C ASN A 578 -9.41 14.73 -35.80
N GLU A 579 -8.16 14.88 -36.28
CA GLU A 579 -7.77 15.05 -37.69
C GLU A 579 -7.31 13.73 -38.33
N ALA A 580 -7.87 12.60 -37.92
CA ALA A 580 -7.44 11.26 -38.33
C ALA A 580 -7.28 11.09 -39.85
N GLU A 581 -8.22 11.58 -40.65
CA GLU A 581 -8.19 11.47 -42.13
C GLU A 581 -7.01 12.23 -42.76
N LYS A 582 -6.57 13.36 -42.18
CA LYS A 582 -5.39 14.09 -42.61
C LYS A 582 -4.12 13.23 -42.51
N TYR A 583 -3.92 12.63 -41.33
CA TYR A 583 -2.73 11.82 -41.08
C TYR A 583 -2.75 10.50 -41.85
N LYS A 584 -3.93 9.90 -42.03
CA LYS A 584 -4.12 8.74 -42.91
C LYS A 584 -3.69 9.06 -44.34
N ASN A 585 -4.15 10.19 -44.90
CA ASN A 585 -3.79 10.58 -46.25
C ASN A 585 -2.30 10.84 -46.43
N LEU A 586 -1.64 11.41 -45.39
CA LEU A 586 -0.19 11.61 -45.40
C LEU A 586 0.58 10.28 -45.43
N ILE A 587 0.12 9.26 -44.72
CA ILE A 587 0.74 7.93 -44.77
C ILE A 587 0.53 7.30 -46.14
N LEU A 588 -0.69 7.36 -46.66
CA LEU A 588 -1.03 6.75 -47.96
C LEU A 588 -0.29 7.38 -49.14
N SER A 589 0.02 8.69 -49.06
CA SER A 589 0.71 9.39 -50.15
C SER A 589 2.25 9.32 -50.07
N ASN A 590 2.84 9.28 -48.85
CA ASN A 590 4.27 9.48 -48.69
C ASN A 590 5.02 8.27 -48.11
N TYR A 591 4.31 7.27 -47.56
CA TYR A 591 4.95 6.17 -46.81
C TYR A 591 4.42 4.79 -47.22
N SER A 592 4.24 4.57 -48.53
CA SER A 592 3.70 3.33 -49.14
C SER A 592 4.49 2.06 -48.76
N ASP A 593 5.79 2.20 -48.49
CA ASP A 593 6.68 1.06 -48.21
C ASP A 593 6.73 0.68 -46.74
N THR A 594 5.97 1.39 -45.88
CA THR A 594 5.97 1.15 -44.42
C THR A 594 4.86 0.16 -44.00
N ASP A 595 5.07 -0.48 -42.88
CA ASP A 595 4.03 -1.36 -42.29
C ASP A 595 2.81 -0.55 -41.81
N TYR A 596 2.96 0.72 -41.50
CA TYR A 596 1.85 1.63 -41.16
C TYR A 596 0.90 1.85 -42.32
N TYR A 597 1.41 1.92 -43.54
CA TYR A 597 0.60 1.96 -44.76
C TYR A 597 -0.23 0.67 -44.90
N LYS A 598 0.42 -0.50 -44.72
CA LYS A 598 -0.25 -1.80 -44.79
C LYS A 598 -1.33 -1.95 -43.74
N LEU A 599 -1.09 -1.50 -42.51
CA LEU A 599 -2.05 -1.48 -41.39
C LEU A 599 -3.27 -0.61 -41.67
N ILE A 600 -3.10 0.51 -42.37
CA ILE A 600 -4.24 1.37 -42.78
C ILE A 600 -5.11 0.73 -43.85
N ILE A 601 -4.49 0.09 -44.86
CA ILE A 601 -5.23 -0.55 -45.96
C ILE A 601 -5.89 -1.85 -45.48
N ASN A 602 -5.19 -2.60 -44.65
CA ASN A 602 -5.70 -3.86 -44.09
C ASN A 602 -5.55 -3.85 -42.57
N PRO A 603 -6.59 -3.51 -41.82
CA PRO A 603 -6.53 -3.50 -40.34
C PRO A 603 -6.17 -4.86 -39.72
N ASN A 604 -6.28 -5.95 -40.48
CA ASN A 604 -5.87 -7.28 -40.04
C ASN A 604 -4.42 -7.64 -40.45
N TYR A 605 -3.70 -6.70 -41.08
CA TYR A 605 -2.29 -6.89 -41.41
C TYR A 605 -1.50 -7.08 -40.10
N GLN A 606 -0.72 -8.14 -40.06
CA GLN A 606 0.19 -8.44 -38.96
C GLN A 606 1.62 -8.32 -39.47
N VAL A 607 2.40 -7.45 -38.88
CA VAL A 607 3.85 -7.36 -39.12
C VAL A 607 4.47 -8.74 -38.81
N ASP A 608 5.44 -9.20 -39.58
CA ASP A 608 5.99 -10.55 -39.41
C ASP A 608 6.47 -10.83 -37.99
N GLU A 609 7.05 -9.86 -37.34
CA GLU A 609 7.46 -9.91 -35.92
C GLU A 609 6.26 -10.04 -34.97
N PHE A 610 5.13 -9.38 -35.29
CA PHE A 610 3.87 -9.51 -34.56
C PHE A 610 3.16 -10.83 -34.83
N GLN A 611 3.30 -11.38 -36.03
CA GLN A 611 2.74 -12.70 -36.37
C GLN A 611 3.40 -13.79 -35.55
N GLU A 612 4.73 -13.75 -35.45
CA GLU A 612 5.50 -14.70 -34.64
C GLU A 612 5.18 -14.57 -33.16
N LEU A 613 5.13 -13.34 -32.64
CA LEU A 613 4.77 -13.06 -31.25
C LEU A 613 3.34 -13.52 -30.94
N ASN A 614 2.37 -13.25 -31.81
CA ASN A 614 0.98 -13.70 -31.63
C ASN A 614 0.86 -15.22 -31.69
N LEU A 615 1.63 -15.87 -32.55
CA LEU A 615 1.71 -17.33 -32.60
C LEU A 615 2.28 -17.88 -31.29
N LEU A 616 3.38 -17.31 -30.79
CA LEU A 616 4.00 -17.71 -29.52
C LEU A 616 3.07 -17.48 -28.33
N LYS A 617 2.30 -16.38 -28.31
CA LYS A 617 1.28 -16.13 -27.27
C LYS A 617 0.16 -17.17 -27.31
N LYS A 618 -0.32 -17.57 -28.48
CA LYS A 618 -1.32 -18.67 -28.64
C LYS A 618 -0.75 -20.00 -28.14
N ILE A 619 0.50 -20.30 -28.50
CA ILE A 619 1.20 -21.49 -28.02
C ILE A 619 1.35 -21.45 -26.49
N TYR A 620 1.78 -20.33 -25.94
CA TYR A 620 1.91 -20.13 -24.49
C TYR A 620 0.58 -20.40 -23.76
N ASN A 621 -0.52 -19.83 -24.22
CA ASN A 621 -1.83 -20.04 -23.62
C ASN A 621 -2.27 -21.50 -23.66
N ASN A 622 -2.04 -22.19 -24.78
CA ASN A 622 -2.33 -23.62 -24.90
C ASN A 622 -1.47 -24.47 -23.94
N LEU A 623 -0.17 -24.17 -23.84
CA LEU A 623 0.74 -24.86 -22.93
C LEU A 623 0.39 -24.57 -21.46
N TYR A 624 0.00 -23.34 -21.15
CA TYR A 624 -0.44 -22.96 -19.81
C TYR A 624 -1.71 -23.72 -19.40
N GLU A 625 -2.70 -23.85 -20.27
CA GLU A 625 -3.89 -24.67 -20.00
C GLU A 625 -3.53 -26.16 -19.82
N ASN A 626 -2.64 -26.72 -20.64
CA ASN A 626 -2.15 -28.09 -20.43
C ASN A 626 -1.43 -28.24 -19.07
N LEU A 627 -0.65 -27.25 -18.67
CA LEU A 627 0.01 -27.22 -17.35
C LEU A 627 -1.00 -27.15 -16.20
N ARG A 628 -2.09 -26.40 -16.38
CA ARG A 628 -3.18 -26.25 -15.39
C ARG A 628 -3.95 -27.56 -15.19
N VAL A 629 -4.18 -28.29 -16.27
CA VAL A 629 -4.89 -29.58 -16.24
C VAL A 629 -3.99 -30.77 -15.82
N GLY A 630 -2.66 -30.51 -15.60
CA GLY A 630 -1.74 -31.55 -15.17
C GLY A 630 -1.03 -32.33 -16.28
N ASN A 631 -1.19 -31.95 -17.56
CA ASN A 631 -0.54 -32.59 -18.70
C ASN A 631 0.95 -32.21 -18.82
N ASN A 632 1.71 -32.31 -17.71
CA ASN A 632 3.07 -31.82 -17.59
C ASN A 632 4.04 -32.40 -18.64
N LYS A 633 3.98 -33.72 -18.90
CA LYS A 633 4.83 -34.40 -19.90
C LYS A 633 4.62 -33.86 -21.31
N LYS A 634 3.36 -33.50 -21.65
CA LYS A 634 3.04 -32.89 -22.93
C LYS A 634 3.65 -31.49 -23.04
N VAL A 635 3.55 -30.69 -21.99
CA VAL A 635 4.16 -29.35 -21.94
C VAL A 635 5.67 -29.45 -22.16
N ILE A 636 6.36 -30.31 -21.43
CA ILE A 636 7.81 -30.49 -21.53
C ILE A 636 8.22 -30.84 -22.97
N ARG A 637 7.59 -31.86 -23.57
CA ARG A 637 7.91 -32.30 -24.96
C ARG A 637 7.63 -31.21 -25.98
N SER A 638 6.51 -30.50 -25.85
CA SER A 638 6.15 -29.43 -26.77
C SER A 638 7.15 -28.27 -26.71
N VAL A 639 7.60 -27.87 -25.52
CA VAL A 639 8.60 -26.80 -25.38
C VAL A 639 9.94 -27.24 -25.94
N ASP A 640 10.35 -28.50 -25.76
CA ASP A 640 11.60 -29.03 -26.32
C ASP A 640 11.59 -28.97 -27.86
N SER A 641 10.47 -29.30 -28.52
CA SER A 641 10.37 -29.20 -29.97
C SER A 641 10.33 -27.77 -30.48
N LEU A 642 9.75 -26.82 -29.70
CA LEU A 642 9.66 -25.42 -30.07
C LEU A 642 11.02 -24.69 -29.85
N SER A 643 11.85 -25.15 -28.93
CA SER A 643 13.15 -24.54 -28.65
C SER A 643 14.10 -24.56 -29.85
N LEU A 644 13.99 -25.51 -30.72
CA LEU A 644 14.77 -25.59 -31.96
C LEU A 644 14.44 -24.48 -32.98
N LYS A 645 13.26 -23.86 -32.85
CA LYS A 645 12.77 -22.87 -33.82
C LYS A 645 12.77 -21.44 -33.24
N TYR A 646 12.49 -21.28 -31.97
CA TYR A 646 12.17 -19.98 -31.37
C TYR A 646 13.12 -19.57 -30.25
N ILE A 647 14.30 -20.20 -30.15
CA ILE A 647 15.25 -19.96 -29.04
C ILE A 647 15.71 -18.50 -28.97
N ASP A 648 15.80 -17.82 -30.09
CA ASP A 648 16.29 -16.45 -30.22
C ASP A 648 15.16 -15.41 -29.99
N ASN A 649 13.91 -15.84 -29.85
CA ASN A 649 12.79 -14.94 -29.59
C ASN A 649 12.63 -14.67 -28.09
N SER A 650 12.68 -13.40 -27.69
CA SER A 650 12.63 -12.99 -26.27
C SER A 650 11.36 -13.51 -25.55
N PHE A 651 10.20 -13.50 -26.20
CA PHE A 651 8.97 -14.04 -25.61
C PHE A 651 9.04 -15.55 -25.32
N PHE A 652 9.90 -16.29 -26.01
CA PHE A 652 10.07 -17.72 -25.81
C PHE A 652 10.60 -18.08 -24.41
N GLU A 653 11.25 -17.15 -23.72
CA GLU A 653 11.65 -17.33 -22.32
C GLU A 653 10.44 -17.60 -21.40
N ASN A 654 9.28 -16.97 -21.67
CA ASN A 654 8.05 -17.26 -20.92
C ASN A 654 7.59 -18.72 -21.12
N ILE A 655 7.76 -19.26 -22.31
CA ILE A 655 7.45 -20.67 -22.63
C ILE A 655 8.46 -21.62 -21.96
N GLN A 656 9.74 -21.27 -21.92
CA GLN A 656 10.76 -22.03 -21.20
C GLN A 656 10.50 -22.08 -19.69
N LEU A 657 9.97 -20.99 -19.13
CA LEU A 657 9.59 -20.97 -17.73
C LEU A 657 8.43 -21.95 -17.42
N LEU A 658 7.44 -22.07 -18.34
CA LEU A 658 6.38 -23.10 -18.20
C LEU A 658 6.95 -24.52 -18.18
N LYS A 659 7.98 -24.81 -18.99
CA LYS A 659 8.67 -26.10 -18.96
C LYS A 659 9.33 -26.34 -17.60
N SER A 660 9.99 -25.33 -17.05
CA SER A 660 10.61 -25.43 -15.72
C SER A 660 9.62 -25.77 -14.63
N ILE A 661 8.42 -25.14 -14.68
CA ILE A 661 7.31 -25.40 -13.76
C ILE A 661 6.74 -26.81 -13.99
N ALA A 662 6.51 -27.20 -15.25
CA ALA A 662 6.01 -28.52 -15.61
C ALA A 662 6.95 -29.64 -15.12
N THR A 663 8.26 -29.44 -15.29
CA THR A 663 9.27 -30.39 -14.80
C THR A 663 9.25 -30.52 -13.28
N GLY A 664 9.05 -29.37 -12.60
CA GLY A 664 8.91 -29.35 -11.13
C GLY A 664 7.66 -30.07 -10.65
N LYS A 665 6.53 -29.90 -11.34
CA LYS A 665 5.29 -30.62 -11.03
C LYS A 665 5.39 -32.13 -11.28
N GLU A 666 6.19 -32.56 -12.25
CA GLU A 666 6.37 -33.97 -12.57
C GLU A 666 7.41 -34.66 -11.66
N ALA A 667 8.52 -33.98 -11.34
CA ALA A 667 9.68 -34.56 -10.69
C ALA A 667 9.98 -33.99 -9.28
N GLY A 668 9.06 -33.16 -8.76
CA GLY A 668 9.14 -32.64 -7.39
C GLY A 668 9.96 -31.35 -7.21
N ASN A 669 9.96 -30.86 -5.96
CA ASN A 669 10.50 -29.53 -5.60
C ASN A 669 12.00 -29.36 -5.90
N PHE A 670 12.81 -30.39 -5.70
CA PHE A 670 14.25 -30.34 -6.04
C PHE A 670 14.48 -30.09 -7.54
N SER A 671 13.71 -30.79 -8.37
CA SER A 671 13.77 -30.62 -9.82
C SER A 671 13.32 -29.23 -10.23
N LEU A 672 12.26 -28.69 -9.60
CA LEU A 672 11.81 -27.32 -9.81
C LEU A 672 12.94 -26.32 -9.50
N GLN A 673 13.56 -26.40 -8.33
CA GLN A 673 14.67 -25.52 -7.94
C GLN A 673 15.85 -25.60 -8.90
N TYR A 674 16.20 -26.81 -9.36
CA TYR A 674 17.26 -27.00 -10.33
C TYR A 674 16.93 -26.34 -11.68
N GLN A 675 15.73 -26.57 -12.20
CA GLN A 675 15.30 -25.98 -13.48
C GLN A 675 15.19 -24.46 -13.42
N LEU A 676 14.67 -23.91 -12.31
CA LEU A 676 14.60 -22.46 -12.11
C LEU A 676 16.00 -21.82 -12.01
N LYS A 677 16.95 -22.46 -11.30
CA LYS A 677 18.34 -21.99 -11.27
C LYS A 677 18.98 -22.02 -12.66
N LYS A 678 18.73 -23.07 -13.43
CA LYS A 678 19.20 -23.19 -14.81
C LYS A 678 18.58 -22.10 -15.70
N PHE A 679 17.29 -21.87 -15.59
CA PHE A 679 16.57 -20.81 -16.30
C PHE A 679 17.17 -19.43 -15.99
N LEU A 680 17.33 -19.07 -14.71
CA LEU A 680 17.88 -17.79 -14.25
C LEU A 680 19.32 -17.52 -14.70
N LYS A 681 20.08 -18.57 -15.09
CA LYS A 681 21.46 -18.42 -15.57
C LYS A 681 21.52 -17.91 -17.00
N TYR A 682 20.52 -18.20 -17.83
CA TYR A 682 20.54 -17.96 -19.27
C TYR A 682 19.48 -16.98 -19.76
N SER A 683 18.45 -16.68 -18.96
CA SER A 683 17.36 -15.77 -19.34
C SER A 683 17.72 -14.32 -19.07
N LEU A 684 17.34 -13.44 -20.01
CA LEU A 684 17.62 -12.01 -20.03
C LEU A 684 16.37 -11.14 -19.82
N GLU A 685 15.18 -11.65 -20.13
CA GLU A 685 13.93 -10.92 -20.02
C GLU A 685 13.51 -10.71 -18.57
N GLU A 686 13.28 -9.46 -18.19
CA GLU A 686 13.04 -9.06 -16.80
C GLU A 686 11.80 -9.73 -16.18
N SER A 687 10.68 -9.79 -16.93
CA SER A 687 9.40 -10.31 -16.44
C SER A 687 9.47 -11.80 -16.05
N PRO A 688 9.87 -12.74 -16.92
CA PRO A 688 9.98 -14.15 -16.57
C PRO A 688 11.08 -14.40 -15.53
N VAL A 689 12.17 -13.63 -15.53
CA VAL A 689 13.26 -13.73 -14.53
C VAL A 689 12.74 -13.36 -13.14
N ASN A 690 11.99 -12.28 -12.98
CA ASN A 690 11.45 -11.86 -11.69
C ASN A 690 10.46 -12.90 -11.14
N TYR A 691 9.62 -13.46 -12.00
CA TYR A 691 8.69 -14.51 -11.60
C TYR A 691 9.41 -15.81 -11.22
N ALA A 692 10.46 -16.20 -11.98
CA ALA A 692 11.29 -17.36 -11.65
C ALA A 692 12.03 -17.21 -10.32
N LYS A 693 12.52 -16.01 -9.98
CA LYS A 693 13.14 -15.71 -8.68
C LYS A 693 12.13 -15.89 -7.54
N THR A 694 10.92 -15.36 -7.70
CA THR A 694 9.85 -15.51 -6.70
C THR A 694 9.50 -16.96 -6.48
N LEU A 695 9.31 -17.75 -7.56
CA LEU A 695 9.04 -19.17 -7.48
C LEU A 695 10.18 -19.95 -6.82
N LEU A 696 11.42 -19.62 -7.13
CA LEU A 696 12.59 -20.27 -6.53
C LEU A 696 12.68 -20.02 -5.02
N ASN A 697 12.39 -18.79 -4.58
CA ASN A 697 12.36 -18.46 -3.16
C ASN A 697 11.24 -19.21 -2.44
N SER A 698 10.02 -19.22 -2.99
CA SER A 698 8.92 -20.00 -2.44
C SER A 698 9.21 -21.50 -2.40
N ALA A 699 9.85 -22.04 -3.44
CA ALA A 699 10.25 -23.45 -3.47
C ALA A 699 11.32 -23.80 -2.41
N LYS A 700 12.22 -22.86 -2.08
CA LYS A 700 13.19 -23.02 -0.99
C LYS A 700 12.50 -22.98 0.38
N GLU A 701 11.61 -22.04 0.60
CA GLU A 701 10.86 -21.94 1.86
C GLU A 701 10.01 -23.18 2.15
N VAL A 702 9.34 -23.72 1.13
CA VAL A 702 8.59 -24.98 1.25
C VAL A 702 9.52 -26.11 1.61
N HIS A 703 10.71 -26.15 1.00
CA HIS A 703 11.71 -27.17 1.32
C HIS A 703 12.24 -27.06 2.76
N GLU A 704 12.54 -25.84 3.21
CA GLU A 704 13.00 -25.57 4.58
C GLU A 704 11.90 -25.93 5.59
N LYS A 705 10.67 -25.51 5.37
CA LYS A 705 9.52 -25.90 6.22
C LYS A 705 9.29 -27.40 6.27
N PHE A 706 9.49 -28.10 5.15
CA PHE A 706 9.36 -29.56 5.11
C PHE A 706 10.49 -30.23 5.91
N ILE A 707 11.74 -29.74 5.82
CA ILE A 707 12.86 -30.25 6.63
C ILE A 707 12.63 -29.99 8.11
N PHE A 708 12.14 -28.82 8.50
CA PHE A 708 11.90 -28.45 9.91
C PHE A 708 10.62 -29.04 10.51
N SER A 709 9.54 -29.18 9.73
CA SER A 709 8.28 -29.77 10.19
C SER A 709 8.22 -31.27 10.09
N GLY A 710 9.08 -31.88 9.30
CA GLY A 710 9.13 -33.31 9.03
C GLY A 710 10.24 -34.07 9.79
N LEU A 711 10.78 -33.50 10.88
CA LEU A 711 11.59 -34.30 11.79
C LEU A 711 10.69 -35.40 12.38
N PRO A 712 11.00 -36.70 12.15
CA PRO A 712 10.22 -37.79 12.72
C PRO A 712 10.23 -37.69 14.23
N VAL A 713 9.05 -37.48 14.83
CA VAL A 713 8.88 -37.59 16.28
C VAL A 713 8.95 -39.07 16.61
N PHE A 714 10.12 -39.55 17.03
CA PHE A 714 10.28 -40.90 17.53
C PHE A 714 9.66 -40.98 18.91
N THR A 715 8.46 -41.53 19.03
CA THR A 715 7.92 -41.96 20.30
C THR A 715 8.30 -43.44 20.51
N LYS A 716 9.14 -43.67 21.50
CA LYS A 716 9.46 -45.04 21.92
C LYS A 716 8.28 -45.57 22.77
N ASN A 717 7.49 -46.45 22.20
CA ASN A 717 6.55 -47.25 22.99
C ASN A 717 7.30 -48.44 23.64
N ASN A 718 6.82 -48.89 24.77
CA ASN A 718 7.44 -49.98 25.59
C ASN A 718 7.65 -51.29 24.82
N ASP A 719 7.05 -51.49 23.66
CA ASP A 719 7.11 -52.70 22.84
C ASP A 719 8.06 -52.60 21.64
N SER A 720 8.96 -51.61 21.59
CA SER A 720 9.99 -51.45 20.53
C SER A 720 9.44 -51.35 19.08
N VAL A 721 8.19 -50.95 18.89
CA VAL A 721 7.61 -50.69 17.58
C VAL A 721 7.82 -49.23 17.18
N PHE A 722 8.46 -49.03 16.05
CA PHE A 722 8.69 -47.69 15.48
C PHE A 722 7.59 -47.37 14.48
N TYR A 723 6.87 -46.25 14.66
CA TYR A 723 5.90 -45.72 13.71
C TYR A 723 6.52 -44.58 12.95
N PHE A 724 6.55 -44.69 11.62
CA PHE A 724 6.92 -43.63 10.73
C PHE A 724 5.69 -42.90 10.20
N PHE A 725 5.54 -41.62 10.50
CA PHE A 725 4.51 -40.81 9.88
C PHE A 725 5.14 -40.04 8.75
N ILE A 726 4.79 -40.42 7.50
CA ILE A 726 5.15 -39.64 6.29
C ILE A 726 3.96 -38.73 6.00
N TYR A 727 4.13 -37.43 6.21
CA TYR A 727 3.14 -36.44 5.74
C TYR A 727 3.32 -36.31 4.23
N ILE A 728 2.34 -36.76 3.48
CA ILE A 728 2.27 -36.56 2.02
C ILE A 728 1.33 -35.39 1.81
N ASP A 729 1.86 -34.27 1.28
CA ASP A 729 1.02 -33.16 0.85
C ASP A 729 -0.03 -33.69 -0.14
N PRO A 730 -1.33 -33.40 0.06
CA PRO A 730 -2.39 -33.86 -0.82
C PRO A 730 -2.18 -33.55 -2.32
N GLN A 731 -1.39 -32.51 -2.62
CA GLN A 731 -1.04 -32.13 -3.99
C GLN A 731 0.03 -33.05 -4.63
N PHE A 732 0.73 -33.88 -3.83
CA PHE A 732 1.81 -34.78 -4.29
C PHE A 732 1.48 -36.28 -4.09
N LYS A 733 0.22 -36.61 -3.85
CA LYS A 733 -0.22 -37.99 -3.56
C LYS A 733 0.09 -39.03 -4.62
N GLU A 734 0.35 -38.63 -5.85
CA GLU A 734 0.54 -39.54 -6.99
C GLU A 734 2.01 -39.91 -7.28
N ASN A 735 3.00 -39.32 -6.58
CA ASN A 735 4.41 -39.44 -6.96
C ASN A 735 5.30 -40.10 -5.86
N LEU A 736 4.70 -40.70 -4.84
CA LEU A 736 5.43 -41.46 -3.81
C LEU A 736 4.82 -42.87 -3.67
N VAL A 737 5.06 -43.71 -4.67
CA VAL A 737 5.04 -45.17 -4.53
C VAL A 737 6.40 -45.71 -4.97
#